data_1028d9f71b2c1f406b5eeed7b654b65c
#
_entry.id   1028d9f71b2c1f406b5eeed7b654b65c
#
_cell.length_a   1.000
_cell.length_b   1.000
_cell.length_c   1.000
_cell.angle_alpha   90.00
_cell.angle_beta   90.00
_cell.angle_gamma   90.00
#
_symmetry.space_group_name_H-M   'P 1'
#
loop_
_entity.id
_entity.type
_entity.pdbx_description
1 polymer ?
#
loop_
_entity_poly.entity_id
_entity_poly.type
_entity_poly.pdbx_seq_one_letter_code
_entity_poly.pdbx_strand_id
1 'polypeptide(L)'
;GLLCGITDKPEDFVEEAKKLRSIKMFPYDISINYDDIDNEINLLSDEGRLLRPVFTVKGDKLKATIKDGISWDELVEKGLIEYIDNNEINNSVVAFNQNELSKYRCDYCEIAPAMMLGVMASIIPFPDHSQAPRNCYQSAMGKQAMSMYSLSYLIRTDTITHILGSPQRPLVSTKSADMMGFSEMPSGINAIVAIACYTGFNQEDSVIINQSAIERGLFWATSYRTHVEEEKKQGSILDTIGLPPLDKRRQDVNYSLLDESGIIRSRHRVITEDDGTTSGGGSVYVEAGDAIIGKVLIQNSKNKKNEVSDNSLVIKKGEEGFIDRIFISTSPNGYKLVKIVIRTLRIPEVGDKFASRSAQKGTNGMVYRQEDMPWTQEGITPDIIINPHCLTGDTIVELANGEVQYIRDLIKKDVEITTIDPNTLQRSSTRYIDGFVKECNKLKKVITTSGREIKCTPEHLLRVVRNGNPEWIRADQLIPYSDKLIVTHSLIPLPDDDGKDLVIEAQNDNKYWKNIEKVGLTGIIDHNKTNILARMVGAIDSDGHLQIGNENTGLMRCIFYVGELEDYYDLCKDSLVLGFKKPTLLKTQNCYRVEGEVALGVLLMYLGACTGNKTQSIRKFPRWIHNMSTSVKREFLSGYHGGDGSKVVVNSSAVQQQTRIRGTRCRSTIETLESHRDYLKNMSLLYGELGIETNITQYKAKEEGKVDLVLEFKHSQGAVLAVADMIGYRYCNHKRRESIIAIEYLRTRTNGIKFDYNKFVKCFGYKEQCLTFVESVSDIPPELVYDFTTISNNHSFVANGMVTHNCMPSRMTINQLMESVLGKSCALEGTFGDATPFTSSSVGVADDLCERLGMNEFEKKGTEPLYNGMTGEYMGDVFIGPVYYQRLKHLVSEKIHARSQGPNATLTRQPLEGRSREGGLRFGEMERDCIIAHGASRFLKERLFEQSDPYNAMICEDCGNFATSHTKCNSCNTDKIVKVNMPYVSKLVIQELNAMMIKCKIEAKA
;
A
#
# COMPACT_ATOMS: atom_id res chain seq x y z
N GLY A 1 0.95 40.41 3.95
CA GLY A 1 0.77 40.80 5.34
C GLY A 1 1.11 42.29 5.54
N LEU A 2 0.62 42.90 6.60
CA LEU A 2 0.90 44.28 6.96
C LEU A 2 1.85 44.28 8.18
N LEU A 3 2.99 44.92 8.09
CA LEU A 3 3.88 45.05 9.23
C LEU A 3 3.26 46.05 10.22
N CYS A 4 2.85 45.58 11.41
CA CYS A 4 2.18 46.40 12.42
C CYS A 4 3.15 47.04 13.43
N GLY A 5 4.30 46.41 13.68
CA GLY A 5 5.28 46.94 14.65
C GLY A 5 6.43 45.98 14.90
N ILE A 6 7.29 46.35 15.84
CA ILE A 6 8.44 45.53 16.28
C ILE A 6 8.40 45.49 17.80
N THR A 7 8.68 44.33 18.38
CA THR A 7 8.80 44.16 19.83
C THR A 7 10.08 43.44 20.21
N ASP A 8 10.67 43.80 21.32
CA ASP A 8 11.86 43.13 21.88
C ASP A 8 11.48 41.94 22.79
N LYS A 9 10.17 41.77 23.08
CA LYS A 9 9.63 40.71 23.94
C LYS A 9 8.47 40.00 23.28
N PRO A 10 8.76 39.08 22.36
CA PRO A 10 7.70 38.42 21.59
C PRO A 10 6.75 37.58 22.43
N GLU A 11 7.27 36.84 23.40
CA GLU A 11 6.46 35.95 24.25
C GLU A 11 5.51 36.75 25.17
N ASP A 12 5.99 37.84 25.79
CA ASP A 12 5.17 38.73 26.64
C ASP A 12 4.05 39.36 25.81
N PHE A 13 4.33 39.77 24.57
CA PHE A 13 3.33 40.36 23.67
C PHE A 13 2.25 39.33 23.28
N VAL A 14 2.64 38.09 22.94
CA VAL A 14 1.70 37.01 22.59
C VAL A 14 0.80 36.66 23.76
N GLU A 15 1.36 36.59 24.98
CA GLU A 15 0.57 36.29 26.18
C GLU A 15 -0.42 37.43 26.48
N GLU A 16 -0.02 38.68 26.32
CA GLU A 16 -0.89 39.83 26.52
C GLU A 16 -1.97 39.93 25.45
N ALA A 17 -1.63 39.67 24.16
CA ALA A 17 -2.58 39.61 23.06
C ALA A 17 -3.63 38.50 23.25
N LYS A 18 -3.21 37.33 23.69
CA LYS A 18 -4.13 36.22 24.05
C LYS A 18 -5.05 36.58 25.22
N LYS A 19 -4.56 37.31 26.23
CA LYS A 19 -5.39 37.86 27.32
C LYS A 19 -6.41 38.84 26.79
N LEU A 20 -6.02 39.73 25.86
CA LEU A 20 -6.96 40.69 25.23
C LEU A 20 -8.03 39.98 24.40
N ARG A 21 -7.70 38.88 23.73
CA ARG A 21 -8.67 38.02 23.01
C ARG A 21 -9.65 37.37 24.03
N SER A 22 -9.16 36.82 25.12
CA SER A 22 -9.98 36.15 26.12
C SER A 22 -11.00 37.10 26.83
N ILE A 23 -10.72 38.41 26.91
CA ILE A 23 -11.63 39.45 27.41
C ILE A 23 -12.42 40.17 26.32
N LYS A 24 -12.36 39.65 25.05
CA LYS A 24 -13.05 40.19 23.85
C LYS A 24 -12.67 41.60 23.44
N MET A 25 -11.50 42.11 23.87
CA MET A 25 -10.94 43.33 23.24
C MET A 25 -10.42 43.05 21.84
N PHE A 26 -9.99 41.83 21.56
CA PHE A 26 -9.77 41.32 20.20
C PHE A 26 -10.93 40.38 19.80
N PRO A 27 -11.29 40.32 18.51
CA PRO A 27 -12.20 39.30 18.02
C PRO A 27 -11.75 37.88 18.40
N TYR A 28 -12.70 37.00 18.73
CA TYR A 28 -12.41 35.62 19.19
C TYR A 28 -11.77 34.72 18.13
N ASP A 29 -11.85 35.11 16.87
CA ASP A 29 -11.35 34.38 15.69
C ASP A 29 -9.96 34.82 15.25
N ILE A 30 -9.32 35.81 15.90
CA ILE A 30 -7.93 36.18 15.60
C ILE A 30 -6.98 35.12 16.13
N SER A 31 -6.14 34.59 15.25
CA SER A 31 -5.02 33.72 15.61
C SER A 31 -3.80 34.54 15.97
N ILE A 32 -3.13 34.15 17.05
CA ILE A 32 -1.94 34.83 17.58
C ILE A 32 -0.83 33.80 17.72
N ASN A 33 0.14 33.89 16.84
CA ASN A 33 1.23 32.93 16.78
C ASN A 33 2.60 33.60 16.75
N TYR A 34 3.57 33.05 17.47
CA TYR A 34 4.98 33.42 17.40
C TYR A 34 5.75 32.32 16.71
N ASP A 35 6.35 32.65 15.59
CA ASP A 35 7.29 31.79 14.87
C ASP A 35 8.72 32.12 15.31
N ASP A 36 9.33 31.21 16.04
CA ASP A 36 10.67 31.35 16.60
C ASP A 36 11.78 31.12 15.54
N ILE A 37 11.46 30.50 14.41
CA ILE A 37 12.40 30.29 13.29
C ILE A 37 12.57 31.58 12.49
N ASP A 38 11.44 32.14 12.08
CA ASP A 38 11.44 33.41 11.31
C ASP A 38 11.48 34.66 12.20
N ASN A 39 11.35 34.45 13.51
CA ASN A 39 11.33 35.53 14.53
C ASN A 39 10.23 36.57 14.28
N GLU A 40 9.04 36.07 13.92
CA GLU A 40 7.84 36.84 13.57
C GLU A 40 6.65 36.53 14.44
N ILE A 41 5.88 37.57 14.86
CA ILE A 41 4.56 37.37 15.46
C ILE A 41 3.52 37.56 14.38
N ASN A 42 2.74 36.50 14.11
CA ASN A 42 1.69 36.49 13.13
C ASN A 42 0.33 36.69 13.78
N LEU A 43 -0.36 37.75 13.41
CA LEU A 43 -1.77 38.04 13.78
C LEU A 43 -2.62 37.77 12.54
N LEU A 44 -3.39 36.69 12.54
CA LEU A 44 -4.19 36.26 11.41
C LEU A 44 -5.67 36.53 11.69
N SER A 45 -6.30 37.35 10.85
CA SER A 45 -7.71 37.70 10.94
C SER A 45 -8.51 37.33 9.69
N ASP A 46 -7.90 36.60 8.73
CA ASP A 46 -8.52 36.24 7.48
C ASP A 46 -9.72 35.31 7.70
N GLU A 47 -10.75 35.48 6.87
CA GLU A 47 -11.88 34.57 6.83
C GLU A 47 -11.47 33.22 6.19
N GLY A 48 -12.21 32.15 6.51
CA GLY A 48 -12.01 30.82 5.92
C GLY A 48 -10.92 29.97 6.58
N ARG A 49 -10.22 30.45 7.60
CA ARG A 49 -9.31 29.64 8.42
C ARG A 49 -10.11 28.59 9.22
N LEU A 50 -9.57 27.40 9.35
CA LEU A 50 -10.16 26.36 10.19
C LEU A 50 -9.83 26.67 11.66
N LEU A 51 -10.84 27.00 12.45
CA LEU A 51 -10.74 27.25 13.88
C LEU A 51 -11.34 26.11 14.67
N ARG A 52 -10.67 25.72 15.74
CA ARG A 52 -11.09 24.64 16.62
C ARG A 52 -11.36 25.17 18.04
N PRO A 53 -12.53 24.89 18.63
CA PRO A 53 -12.79 25.27 20.01
C PRO A 53 -12.06 24.33 20.99
N VAL A 54 -11.43 24.91 22.01
CA VAL A 54 -10.72 24.19 23.07
C VAL A 54 -10.99 24.82 24.42
N PHE A 55 -10.95 24.04 25.50
CA PHE A 55 -11.02 24.56 26.85
C PHE A 55 -9.71 25.25 27.26
N THR A 56 -9.81 26.37 27.93
CA THR A 56 -8.66 27.04 28.55
C THR A 56 -8.28 26.37 29.87
N VAL A 57 -6.97 26.22 30.09
CA VAL A 57 -6.40 25.55 31.26
C VAL A 57 -5.75 26.58 32.20
N LYS A 58 -5.82 26.35 33.50
CA LYS A 58 -5.12 27.13 34.54
C LYS A 58 -4.37 26.19 35.47
N GLY A 59 -3.05 26.05 35.26
CA GLY A 59 -2.23 25.08 35.96
C GLY A 59 -2.63 23.67 35.57
N ASP A 60 -2.95 22.80 36.51
CA ASP A 60 -3.30 21.39 36.29
C ASP A 60 -4.82 21.13 36.16
N LYS A 61 -5.61 22.17 35.99
CA LYS A 61 -7.09 22.08 35.96
C LYS A 61 -7.67 22.99 34.88
N LEU A 62 -8.87 22.65 34.44
CA LEU A 62 -9.66 23.56 33.62
C LEU A 62 -9.90 24.89 34.35
N LYS A 63 -9.93 26.02 33.62
CA LYS A 63 -10.08 27.37 34.16
C LYS A 63 -11.37 27.55 34.97
N ALA A 64 -12.42 26.78 34.65
CA ALA A 64 -13.63 26.69 35.45
C ALA A 64 -14.27 25.30 35.36
N THR A 65 -15.01 24.93 36.40
CA THR A 65 -15.90 23.75 36.41
C THR A 65 -17.13 24.07 35.57
N ILE A 66 -17.39 23.30 34.56
CA ILE A 66 -18.58 23.42 33.70
C ILE A 66 -19.78 22.94 34.53
N LYS A 67 -20.75 23.81 34.71
CA LYS A 67 -22.03 23.46 35.35
C LYS A 67 -23.08 23.17 34.30
N ASP A 68 -23.96 22.22 34.57
CA ASP A 68 -25.08 21.91 33.68
C ASP A 68 -25.95 23.16 33.46
N GLY A 69 -26.33 23.41 32.21
CA GLY A 69 -27.20 24.53 31.83
C GLY A 69 -26.50 25.82 31.39
N ILE A 70 -25.14 25.84 31.31
CA ILE A 70 -24.43 27.00 30.75
C ILE A 70 -24.50 26.91 29.20
N SER A 71 -24.90 28.02 28.55
CA SER A 71 -24.95 28.09 27.10
C SER A 71 -23.52 28.15 26.47
N TRP A 72 -23.40 27.74 25.21
CA TRP A 72 -22.14 27.81 24.46
C TRP A 72 -21.58 29.25 24.42
N ASP A 73 -22.46 30.20 24.14
CA ASP A 73 -22.10 31.62 24.08
C ASP A 73 -21.55 32.15 25.43
N GLU A 74 -22.13 31.71 26.54
CA GLU A 74 -21.60 32.07 27.86
C GLU A 74 -20.23 31.46 28.16
N LEU A 75 -19.95 30.23 27.66
CA LEU A 75 -18.63 29.62 27.81
C LEU A 75 -17.56 30.41 27.04
N VAL A 76 -17.88 30.83 25.82
CA VAL A 76 -17.00 31.68 25.00
C VAL A 76 -16.87 33.09 25.64
N GLU A 77 -17.97 33.65 26.17
CA GLU A 77 -17.98 34.98 26.84
C GLU A 77 -17.14 35.05 28.10
N LYS A 78 -17.12 33.97 28.86
CA LYS A 78 -16.31 33.86 30.07
C LYS A 78 -14.86 33.47 29.80
N GLY A 79 -14.44 33.31 28.53
CA GLY A 79 -13.12 32.87 28.13
C GLY A 79 -12.77 31.48 28.64
N LEU A 80 -13.76 30.58 28.76
CA LEU A 80 -13.57 29.19 29.14
C LEU A 80 -13.31 28.31 27.91
N ILE A 81 -13.80 28.77 26.75
CA ILE A 81 -13.52 28.21 25.42
C ILE A 81 -12.85 29.29 24.59
N GLU A 82 -11.77 28.93 23.93
CA GLU A 82 -11.11 29.72 22.92
C GLU A 82 -11.07 28.97 21.59
N TYR A 83 -11.06 29.72 20.47
CA TYR A 83 -10.92 29.20 19.14
C TYR A 83 -9.48 29.37 18.69
N ILE A 84 -8.82 28.28 18.35
CA ILE A 84 -7.44 28.25 17.90
C ILE A 84 -7.32 27.64 16.50
N ASP A 85 -6.41 28.17 15.68
CA ASP A 85 -6.10 27.66 14.35
C ASP A 85 -4.87 26.74 14.36
N ASN A 86 -4.52 26.18 13.19
CA ASN A 86 -3.39 25.25 13.08
C ASN A 86 -2.04 25.89 13.45
N ASN A 87 -1.84 27.18 13.18
CA ASN A 87 -0.57 27.86 13.50
C ASN A 87 -0.42 28.01 15.02
N GLU A 88 -1.51 28.38 15.70
CA GLU A 88 -1.52 28.51 17.15
C GLU A 88 -1.41 27.15 17.85
N ILE A 89 -2.00 26.08 17.28
CA ILE A 89 -1.88 24.71 17.79
C ILE A 89 -0.43 24.22 17.76
N ASN A 90 0.32 24.55 16.72
CA ASN A 90 1.73 24.14 16.62
C ASN A 90 2.61 24.64 17.76
N ASN A 91 2.25 25.79 18.34
CA ASN A 91 2.99 26.44 19.42
C ASN A 91 2.31 26.29 20.79
N SER A 92 1.28 25.47 20.89
CA SER A 92 0.53 25.25 22.12
C SER A 92 0.44 23.76 22.46
N VAL A 93 0.48 23.45 23.74
CA VAL A 93 0.29 22.06 24.21
C VAL A 93 -1.18 21.87 24.54
N VAL A 94 -1.87 21.02 23.77
CA VAL A 94 -3.29 20.72 23.96
C VAL A 94 -3.42 19.33 24.59
N ALA A 95 -3.99 19.24 25.79
CA ALA A 95 -4.27 17.97 26.45
C ALA A 95 -5.41 17.24 25.74
N PHE A 96 -5.30 15.94 25.61
CA PHE A 96 -6.31 15.10 24.98
C PHE A 96 -7.56 14.93 25.87
N ASN A 97 -7.33 14.85 27.16
CA ASN A 97 -8.40 14.77 28.17
C ASN A 97 -7.95 15.39 29.48
N GLN A 98 -8.89 15.56 30.41
CA GLN A 98 -8.62 16.18 31.71
C GLN A 98 -7.61 15.42 32.57
N ASN A 99 -7.45 14.09 32.36
CA ASN A 99 -6.50 13.28 33.15
C ASN A 99 -5.04 13.57 32.78
N GLU A 100 -4.80 14.11 31.58
CA GLU A 100 -3.46 14.48 31.14
C GLU A 100 -2.98 15.83 31.71
N LEU A 101 -3.91 16.69 32.16
CA LEU A 101 -3.57 17.99 32.72
C LEU A 101 -2.66 17.88 33.95
N SER A 102 -2.78 16.78 34.69
CA SER A 102 -1.91 16.52 35.85
C SER A 102 -0.52 15.95 35.50
N LYS A 103 -0.35 15.47 34.24
CA LYS A 103 0.89 14.82 33.77
C LYS A 103 1.79 15.78 33.00
N TYR A 104 1.18 16.70 32.26
CA TYR A 104 1.88 17.61 31.35
C TYR A 104 1.43 19.06 31.63
N ARG A 105 2.34 20.02 31.44
CA ARG A 105 1.96 21.43 31.42
C ARG A 105 1.28 21.73 30.10
N CYS A 106 -0.04 21.93 30.10
CA CYS A 106 -0.86 22.15 28.93
C CYS A 106 -1.42 23.57 28.91
N ASP A 107 -1.55 24.17 27.75
CA ASP A 107 -2.15 25.48 27.52
C ASP A 107 -3.65 25.38 27.35
N TYR A 108 -4.08 24.31 26.70
CA TYR A 108 -5.47 24.02 26.38
C TYR A 108 -5.81 22.55 26.63
N CYS A 109 -7.11 22.24 26.64
CA CYS A 109 -7.62 20.88 26.71
C CYS A 109 -8.74 20.69 25.68
N GLU A 110 -8.74 19.55 24.98
CA GLU A 110 -9.83 19.20 24.07
C GLU A 110 -11.16 19.12 24.79
N ILE A 111 -12.22 19.63 24.15
CA ILE A 111 -13.61 19.47 24.65
C ILE A 111 -14.00 18.01 24.49
N ALA A 112 -13.81 17.44 23.30
CA ALA A 112 -13.89 16.02 23.03
C ALA A 112 -12.86 15.71 21.94
N PRO A 113 -11.97 14.73 22.12
CA PRO A 113 -10.94 14.41 21.12
C PRO A 113 -11.51 14.11 19.73
N ALA A 114 -12.70 13.52 19.65
CA ALA A 114 -13.42 13.27 18.40
C ALA A 114 -13.71 14.54 17.57
N MET A 115 -13.75 15.71 18.19
CA MET A 115 -13.95 16.99 17.50
C MET A 115 -12.77 17.41 16.60
N MET A 116 -11.63 16.75 16.68
CA MET A 116 -10.52 16.93 15.73
C MET A 116 -10.90 16.51 14.31
N LEU A 117 -11.87 15.61 14.19
CA LEU A 117 -12.32 15.05 12.93
C LEU A 117 -13.37 15.94 12.28
N GLY A 118 -13.23 16.18 10.98
CA GLY A 118 -14.28 16.82 10.19
C GLY A 118 -15.53 15.94 10.04
N VAL A 119 -16.60 16.50 9.48
CA VAL A 119 -17.90 15.82 9.32
C VAL A 119 -17.75 14.44 8.67
N MET A 120 -17.03 14.33 7.56
CA MET A 120 -16.90 13.06 6.85
C MET A 120 -16.03 12.03 7.60
N ALA A 121 -14.98 12.48 8.25
CA ALA A 121 -14.12 11.60 9.05
C ALA A 121 -14.82 11.11 10.33
N SER A 122 -15.74 11.90 10.88
CA SER A 122 -16.50 11.54 12.08
C SER A 122 -17.51 10.40 11.87
N ILE A 123 -17.83 10.07 10.61
CA ILE A 123 -18.71 8.94 10.27
C ILE A 123 -17.97 7.60 10.31
N ILE A 124 -16.63 7.64 10.22
CA ILE A 124 -15.80 6.43 10.17
C ILE A 124 -15.82 5.75 11.55
N PRO A 125 -16.11 4.44 11.63
CA PRO A 125 -16.00 3.71 12.87
C PRO A 125 -14.53 3.52 13.27
N PHE A 126 -14.17 3.75 14.52
CA PHE A 126 -12.81 3.61 15.05
C PHE A 126 -11.73 4.24 14.15
N PRO A 127 -11.81 5.53 13.77
CA PRO A 127 -10.86 6.14 12.86
C PRO A 127 -9.46 6.25 13.44
N ASP A 128 -9.29 6.22 14.75
CA ASP A 128 -8.04 6.16 15.50
C ASP A 128 -7.32 4.79 15.35
N HIS A 129 -8.03 3.73 14.98
CA HIS A 129 -7.50 2.40 14.67
C HIS A 129 -7.33 2.16 13.16
N SER A 130 -7.30 3.21 12.35
CA SER A 130 -7.07 3.16 10.90
C SER A 130 -5.91 4.07 10.53
N GLN A 131 -5.21 3.72 9.46
CA GLN A 131 -4.16 4.58 8.92
C GLN A 131 -4.76 5.91 8.43
N ALA A 132 -4.10 7.04 8.72
CA ALA A 132 -4.57 8.37 8.36
C ALA A 132 -4.92 8.54 6.86
N PRO A 133 -4.13 8.05 5.88
CA PRO A 133 -4.51 8.10 4.46
C PRO A 133 -5.83 7.37 4.16
N ARG A 134 -6.15 6.29 4.87
CA ARG A 134 -7.41 5.56 4.69
C ARG A 134 -8.62 6.37 5.17
N ASN A 135 -8.48 7.10 6.26
CA ASN A 135 -9.49 8.04 6.72
C ASN A 135 -9.71 9.16 5.69
N CYS A 136 -8.64 9.68 5.07
CA CYS A 136 -8.74 10.64 3.97
C CYS A 136 -9.45 10.05 2.74
N TYR A 137 -9.10 8.83 2.32
CA TYR A 137 -9.75 8.17 1.20
C TYR A 137 -11.24 7.90 1.47
N GLN A 138 -11.60 7.45 2.67
CA GLN A 138 -12.99 7.27 3.04
C GLN A 138 -13.75 8.60 3.06
N SER A 139 -13.15 9.67 3.54
CA SER A 139 -13.75 11.01 3.51
C SER A 139 -14.05 11.49 2.08
N ALA A 140 -13.26 11.07 1.10
CA ALA A 140 -13.52 11.33 -0.32
C ALA A 140 -14.62 10.39 -0.88
N MET A 141 -14.57 9.09 -0.55
CA MET A 141 -15.52 8.08 -1.07
C MET A 141 -16.91 8.21 -0.46
N GLY A 142 -17.03 8.63 0.79
CA GLY A 142 -18.33 8.88 1.43
C GLY A 142 -19.20 9.89 0.68
N LYS A 143 -18.58 10.85 -0.01
CA LYS A 143 -19.25 11.83 -0.89
C LYS A 143 -19.69 11.25 -2.24
N GLN A 144 -19.25 10.05 -2.59
CA GLN A 144 -19.58 9.34 -3.82
C GLN A 144 -20.52 8.15 -3.58
N ALA A 145 -20.89 7.89 -2.33
CA ALA A 145 -21.80 6.82 -1.96
C ALA A 145 -23.24 7.16 -2.34
N MET A 146 -23.99 6.16 -2.77
CA MET A 146 -25.42 6.29 -3.04
C MET A 146 -26.21 6.35 -1.73
N SER A 147 -27.14 7.28 -1.63
CA SER A 147 -27.99 7.47 -0.44
C SER A 147 -29.29 8.15 -0.84
N MET A 148 -30.14 8.46 0.12
CA MET A 148 -31.18 9.48 -0.02
C MET A 148 -30.57 10.84 0.35
N TYR A 149 -29.99 11.53 -0.63
CA TYR A 149 -29.20 12.77 -0.43
C TYR A 149 -30.03 13.98 -0.04
N SER A 150 -31.35 13.96 -0.29
CA SER A 150 -32.29 15.03 0.06
C SER A 150 -33.70 14.48 0.20
N LEU A 151 -34.45 14.95 1.17
CA LEU A 151 -35.88 14.63 1.32
C LEU A 151 -36.74 15.15 0.18
N SER A 152 -36.27 16.22 -0.50
CA SER A 152 -36.96 16.84 -1.65
C SER A 152 -36.51 16.28 -3.01
N TYR A 153 -35.84 15.12 -3.07
CA TYR A 153 -35.30 14.58 -4.34
C TYR A 153 -36.35 14.40 -5.44
N LEU A 154 -37.61 14.21 -5.06
CA LEU A 154 -38.73 14.08 -6.04
C LEU A 154 -39.07 15.37 -6.79
N ILE A 155 -38.79 16.54 -6.22
CA ILE A 155 -39.06 17.84 -6.85
C ILE A 155 -37.83 18.50 -7.43
N ARG A 156 -36.62 17.98 -7.11
CA ARG A 156 -35.35 18.46 -7.67
C ARG A 156 -35.19 17.99 -9.11
N THR A 157 -34.48 18.80 -9.89
CA THR A 157 -34.13 18.50 -11.31
C THR A 157 -32.64 18.52 -11.49
N ASP A 158 -31.92 17.69 -10.69
CA ASP A 158 -30.46 17.53 -10.80
C ASP A 158 -30.10 16.78 -12.09
N THR A 159 -28.95 17.06 -12.67
CA THR A 159 -28.54 16.47 -13.96
C THR A 159 -28.49 14.93 -13.89
N ILE A 160 -27.91 14.37 -12.83
CA ILE A 160 -27.94 12.94 -12.56
C ILE A 160 -27.88 12.72 -11.04
N THR A 161 -28.72 11.83 -10.54
CA THR A 161 -28.74 11.44 -9.15
C THR A 161 -28.97 9.94 -9.01
N HIS A 162 -28.44 9.37 -7.92
CA HIS A 162 -28.63 7.97 -7.59
C HIS A 162 -29.22 7.87 -6.18
N ILE A 163 -30.36 7.22 -6.06
CA ILE A 163 -31.04 6.99 -4.77
C ILE A 163 -30.90 5.51 -4.44
N LEU A 164 -30.36 5.20 -3.27
CA LEU A 164 -30.29 3.82 -2.76
C LEU A 164 -31.70 3.35 -2.38
N GLY A 165 -32.10 2.16 -2.87
CA GLY A 165 -33.47 1.67 -2.72
C GLY A 165 -33.85 1.29 -1.30
N SER A 166 -32.95 0.67 -0.55
CA SER A 166 -33.18 0.18 0.81
C SER A 166 -32.00 0.52 1.72
N PRO A 167 -31.74 1.80 1.98
CA PRO A 167 -30.64 2.19 2.86
C PRO A 167 -30.93 1.74 4.31
N GLN A 168 -29.89 1.32 5.03
CA GLN A 168 -29.98 0.85 6.40
C GLN A 168 -29.16 1.73 7.34
N ARG A 169 -29.63 1.93 8.56
CA ARG A 169 -28.82 2.50 9.62
C ARG A 169 -27.65 1.54 9.91
N PRO A 170 -26.40 2.04 10.06
CA PRO A 170 -25.29 1.18 10.41
C PRO A 170 -25.47 0.58 11.82
N LEU A 171 -25.12 -0.71 11.97
CA LEU A 171 -25.11 -1.38 13.28
C LEU A 171 -24.08 -0.74 14.23
N VAL A 172 -22.97 -0.29 13.66
CA VAL A 172 -21.89 0.37 14.37
C VAL A 172 -21.81 1.82 13.93
N SER A 173 -22.00 2.76 14.84
CA SER A 173 -22.02 4.21 14.58
C SER A 173 -21.09 4.95 15.55
N THR A 174 -20.85 6.21 15.29
CA THR A 174 -20.17 7.12 16.22
C THR A 174 -21.17 8.13 16.78
N LYS A 175 -20.94 8.63 17.98
CA LYS A 175 -21.81 9.68 18.59
C LYS A 175 -21.90 10.92 17.69
N SER A 176 -20.78 11.28 17.04
CA SER A 176 -20.75 12.40 16.10
C SER A 176 -21.63 12.15 14.89
N ALA A 177 -21.64 10.94 14.32
CA ALA A 177 -22.50 10.57 13.20
C ALA A 177 -23.99 10.63 13.57
N ASP A 178 -24.35 10.17 14.75
CA ASP A 178 -25.73 10.23 15.23
C ASP A 178 -26.19 11.68 15.50
N MET A 179 -25.33 12.54 16.08
CA MET A 179 -25.59 13.96 16.25
C MET A 179 -25.79 14.71 14.93
N MET A 180 -25.10 14.29 13.86
CA MET A 180 -25.25 14.86 12.51
C MET A 180 -26.46 14.32 11.74
N GLY A 181 -27.24 13.40 12.31
CA GLY A 181 -28.41 12.81 11.65
C GLY A 181 -28.06 11.79 10.57
N PHE A 182 -26.85 11.21 10.56
CA PHE A 182 -26.45 10.21 9.58
C PHE A 182 -27.35 8.95 9.63
N SER A 183 -27.88 8.64 10.80
CA SER A 183 -28.83 7.54 11.00
C SER A 183 -30.18 7.77 10.32
N GLU A 184 -30.58 9.05 10.07
CA GLU A 184 -31.84 9.41 9.42
C GLU A 184 -31.75 9.32 7.89
N MET A 185 -30.56 9.63 7.32
CA MET A 185 -30.28 9.54 5.87
C MET A 185 -29.05 8.66 5.61
N PRO A 186 -29.14 7.36 5.86
CA PRO A 186 -28.01 6.46 5.74
C PRO A 186 -27.57 6.27 4.29
N SER A 187 -26.28 5.98 4.08
CA SER A 187 -25.66 5.89 2.75
C SER A 187 -25.13 4.49 2.41
N GLY A 188 -25.71 3.45 2.96
CA GLY A 188 -25.24 2.08 2.72
C GLY A 188 -26.14 1.02 3.34
N ILE A 189 -25.63 -0.19 3.37
CA ILE A 189 -26.31 -1.40 3.87
C ILE A 189 -25.34 -2.20 4.74
N ASN A 190 -25.85 -2.80 5.84
CA ASN A 190 -25.08 -3.76 6.63
C ASN A 190 -25.04 -5.08 5.86
N ALA A 191 -23.86 -5.46 5.34
CA ALA A 191 -23.64 -6.69 4.62
C ALA A 191 -22.86 -7.69 5.46
N ILE A 192 -23.16 -8.98 5.36
CA ILE A 192 -22.35 -10.05 5.96
C ILE A 192 -21.12 -10.24 5.07
N VAL A 193 -19.95 -9.94 5.59
CA VAL A 193 -18.68 -9.94 4.85
C VAL A 193 -17.79 -11.06 5.37
N ALA A 194 -17.33 -11.94 4.47
CA ALA A 194 -16.30 -12.93 4.75
C ALA A 194 -14.95 -12.47 4.16
N ILE A 195 -13.87 -12.68 4.91
CA ILE A 195 -12.51 -12.35 4.49
C ILE A 195 -11.81 -13.63 4.07
N ALA A 196 -11.96 -14.00 2.81
CA ALA A 196 -11.35 -15.18 2.24
C ALA A 196 -11.11 -15.00 0.73
N CYS A 197 -10.13 -15.72 0.16
CA CYS A 197 -10.12 -15.92 -1.29
C CYS A 197 -11.13 -16.97 -1.68
N TYR A 198 -11.91 -16.69 -2.64
CA TYR A 198 -12.87 -17.64 -3.16
C TYR A 198 -12.82 -17.61 -4.69
N THR A 199 -12.52 -18.77 -5.30
CA THR A 199 -12.46 -18.93 -6.77
C THR A 199 -11.55 -17.98 -7.55
N GLY A 200 -10.85 -17.04 -6.88
CA GLY A 200 -9.93 -16.08 -7.52
C GLY A 200 -10.60 -14.84 -8.13
N PHE A 201 -11.94 -14.73 -8.13
CA PHE A 201 -12.64 -13.56 -8.68
C PHE A 201 -12.73 -12.36 -7.73
N ASN A 202 -12.21 -12.49 -6.51
CA ASN A 202 -12.06 -11.38 -5.57
C ASN A 202 -10.60 -10.93 -5.39
N GLN A 203 -9.73 -11.20 -6.36
CA GLN A 203 -8.34 -10.68 -6.37
C GLN A 203 -8.31 -9.20 -6.79
N GLU A 204 -7.18 -8.52 -6.56
CA GLU A 204 -6.91 -7.14 -7.02
C GLU A 204 -7.98 -6.12 -6.61
N ASP A 205 -8.33 -6.05 -5.34
CA ASP A 205 -9.41 -5.17 -4.86
C ASP A 205 -10.80 -5.52 -5.43
N SER A 206 -10.98 -6.73 -5.96
CA SER A 206 -12.29 -7.20 -6.38
C SER A 206 -13.05 -7.83 -5.22
N VAL A 207 -14.37 -7.82 -5.32
CA VAL A 207 -15.28 -8.45 -4.37
C VAL A 207 -16.16 -9.46 -5.09
N ILE A 208 -16.57 -10.50 -4.40
CA ILE A 208 -17.61 -11.44 -4.84
C ILE A 208 -18.90 -11.09 -4.12
N ILE A 209 -20.00 -11.03 -4.85
CA ILE A 209 -21.32 -10.71 -4.31
C ILE A 209 -22.27 -11.89 -4.49
N ASN A 210 -23.12 -12.12 -3.50
CA ASN A 210 -24.14 -13.16 -3.53
C ASN A 210 -25.34 -12.71 -4.38
N GLN A 211 -25.71 -13.50 -5.40
CA GLN A 211 -26.83 -13.22 -6.30
C GLN A 211 -28.16 -13.13 -5.54
N SER A 212 -28.40 -14.06 -4.62
CA SER A 212 -29.62 -14.08 -3.83
C SER A 212 -29.78 -12.82 -2.95
N ALA A 213 -28.66 -12.28 -2.44
CA ALA A 213 -28.66 -11.01 -1.72
C ALA A 213 -29.07 -9.86 -2.66
N ILE A 214 -28.53 -9.83 -3.88
CA ILE A 214 -28.96 -8.84 -4.91
C ILE A 214 -30.44 -8.98 -5.22
N GLU A 215 -30.94 -10.20 -5.43
CA GLU A 215 -32.35 -10.44 -5.72
C GLU A 215 -33.27 -10.02 -4.56
N ARG A 216 -32.81 -10.06 -3.33
CA ARG A 216 -33.51 -9.53 -2.15
C ARG A 216 -33.41 -7.99 -2.02
N GLY A 217 -32.74 -7.29 -2.95
CA GLY A 217 -32.64 -5.85 -2.98
C GLY A 217 -31.31 -5.26 -2.48
N LEU A 218 -30.29 -6.10 -2.25
CA LEU A 218 -28.98 -5.60 -1.82
C LEU A 218 -28.43 -4.58 -2.85
N PHE A 219 -28.20 -3.35 -2.42
CA PHE A 219 -27.64 -2.24 -3.20
C PHE A 219 -28.44 -1.85 -4.45
N TRP A 220 -29.73 -2.20 -4.57
CA TRP A 220 -30.56 -1.67 -5.63
C TRP A 220 -30.60 -0.14 -5.53
N ALA A 221 -30.48 0.51 -6.67
CA ALA A 221 -30.53 1.97 -6.74
C ALA A 221 -31.42 2.44 -7.88
N THR A 222 -31.99 3.62 -7.73
CA THR A 222 -32.73 4.29 -8.80
C THR A 222 -31.94 5.49 -9.25
N SER A 223 -31.61 5.55 -10.54
CA SER A 223 -30.96 6.71 -11.15
C SER A 223 -32.03 7.62 -11.79
N TYR A 224 -31.93 8.91 -11.54
CA TYR A 224 -32.73 9.96 -12.18
C TYR A 224 -31.80 10.81 -13.02
N ARG A 225 -32.12 10.93 -14.32
CA ARG A 225 -31.38 11.79 -15.24
C ARG A 225 -32.34 12.85 -15.79
N THR A 226 -31.93 14.11 -15.68
CA THR A 226 -32.72 15.23 -16.15
C THR A 226 -32.17 15.75 -17.46
N HIS A 227 -33.01 15.77 -18.51
CA HIS A 227 -32.71 16.44 -19.76
C HIS A 227 -33.42 17.79 -19.76
N VAL A 228 -32.69 18.83 -20.16
CA VAL A 228 -33.19 20.22 -20.15
C VAL A 228 -33.02 20.84 -21.53
N GLU A 229 -34.09 21.35 -22.08
CA GLU A 229 -34.08 22.11 -23.33
C GLU A 229 -34.85 23.42 -23.19
N GLU A 230 -34.30 24.46 -23.78
CA GLU A 230 -34.85 25.81 -23.79
C GLU A 230 -34.96 26.32 -25.23
N GLU A 231 -36.04 27.03 -25.54
CA GLU A 231 -36.14 27.77 -26.78
C GLU A 231 -35.13 28.93 -26.77
N LYS A 232 -34.53 29.22 -27.95
CA LYS A 232 -33.51 30.27 -28.04
C LYS A 232 -33.68 31.04 -29.34
N LYS A 233 -33.43 32.36 -29.28
CA LYS A 233 -33.35 33.20 -30.47
C LYS A 233 -31.99 33.90 -30.51
N GLN A 234 -31.24 33.61 -31.55
CA GLN A 234 -29.90 34.20 -31.78
C GLN A 234 -29.89 34.88 -33.17
N GLY A 235 -30.11 36.18 -33.20
CA GLY A 235 -30.16 36.93 -34.45
C GLY A 235 -31.26 36.44 -35.37
N SER A 236 -30.91 35.87 -36.55
CA SER A 236 -31.84 35.32 -37.52
C SER A 236 -32.20 33.84 -37.27
N ILE A 237 -31.62 33.21 -36.27
CA ILE A 237 -31.87 31.80 -35.95
C ILE A 237 -32.86 31.75 -34.80
N LEU A 238 -33.93 30.99 -34.98
CA LEU A 238 -34.93 30.70 -33.96
C LEU A 238 -34.95 29.18 -33.69
N ASP A 239 -34.74 28.77 -32.46
CA ASP A 239 -34.74 27.40 -32.00
C ASP A 239 -35.99 27.22 -31.10
N THR A 240 -37.02 26.55 -31.61
CA THR A 240 -38.36 26.40 -30.98
C THR A 240 -38.66 24.95 -30.68
N ILE A 241 -39.36 24.70 -29.57
CA ILE A 241 -39.83 23.37 -29.17
C ILE A 241 -41.14 23.09 -29.92
N GLY A 242 -41.15 22.02 -30.72
CA GLY A 242 -42.28 21.61 -31.54
C GLY A 242 -41.97 20.38 -32.37
N LEU A 243 -42.97 19.75 -32.95
CA LEU A 243 -42.81 18.57 -33.77
C LEU A 243 -42.15 18.95 -35.11
N PRO A 244 -40.98 18.39 -35.47
CA PRO A 244 -40.33 18.67 -36.74
C PRO A 244 -41.21 18.19 -37.93
N PRO A 245 -41.21 18.95 -39.08
CA PRO A 245 -41.91 18.53 -40.29
C PRO A 245 -41.45 17.17 -40.80
N LEU A 246 -42.33 16.37 -41.35
CA LEU A 246 -42.06 14.99 -41.78
C LEU A 246 -40.89 14.86 -42.77
N ASP A 247 -40.76 15.85 -43.69
CA ASP A 247 -39.70 15.91 -44.69
C ASP A 247 -38.30 16.28 -44.12
N LYS A 248 -38.25 16.78 -42.86
CA LYS A 248 -37.02 17.23 -42.19
C LYS A 248 -36.58 16.34 -41.03
N ARG A 249 -37.36 15.31 -40.70
CA ARG A 249 -37.04 14.37 -39.63
C ARG A 249 -35.82 13.53 -39.98
N ARG A 250 -34.98 13.25 -38.99
CA ARG A 250 -33.86 12.33 -39.13
C ARG A 250 -34.39 10.90 -39.30
N GLN A 251 -33.76 10.11 -40.19
CA GLN A 251 -34.20 8.74 -40.51
C GLN A 251 -33.91 7.72 -39.40
N ASP A 252 -32.93 8.00 -38.58
CA ASP A 252 -32.44 7.17 -37.49
C ASP A 252 -33.09 7.46 -36.13
N VAL A 253 -34.12 8.33 -36.11
CA VAL A 253 -34.76 8.80 -34.88
C VAL A 253 -36.25 8.45 -34.88
N ASN A 254 -36.72 7.92 -33.75
CA ASN A 254 -38.13 7.60 -33.54
C ASN A 254 -38.89 8.81 -32.93
N TYR A 255 -39.82 9.37 -33.65
CA TYR A 255 -40.67 10.52 -33.21
C TYR A 255 -42.06 10.08 -32.75
N SER A 256 -42.39 8.78 -32.76
CA SER A 256 -43.75 8.29 -32.50
C SER A 256 -44.21 8.56 -31.07
N LEU A 257 -43.27 8.75 -30.17
CA LEU A 257 -43.50 9.01 -28.75
C LEU A 257 -43.82 10.50 -28.45
N LEU A 258 -43.60 11.42 -29.42
CA LEU A 258 -43.87 12.85 -29.25
C LEU A 258 -45.37 13.15 -29.47
N ASP A 259 -45.86 14.14 -28.75
CA ASP A 259 -47.17 14.71 -28.95
C ASP A 259 -47.13 15.90 -29.99
N GLU A 260 -48.27 16.55 -30.23
CA GLU A 260 -48.38 17.70 -31.14
C GLU A 260 -47.56 18.90 -30.64
N SER A 261 -47.32 19.02 -29.34
CA SER A 261 -46.49 20.08 -28.76
C SER A 261 -45.00 19.85 -28.92
N GLY A 262 -44.60 18.71 -29.47
CA GLY A 262 -43.21 18.28 -29.57
C GLY A 262 -42.61 17.73 -28.30
N ILE A 263 -43.42 17.43 -27.29
CA ILE A 263 -42.94 16.86 -26.01
C ILE A 263 -43.37 15.39 -25.96
N ILE A 264 -42.60 14.57 -25.29
CA ILE A 264 -42.93 13.14 -25.19
C ILE A 264 -44.28 12.93 -24.51
N ARG A 265 -45.07 12.02 -25.06
CA ARG A 265 -46.40 11.65 -24.52
C ARG A 265 -46.22 11.02 -23.18
N SER A 266 -46.37 11.81 -22.11
CA SER A 266 -46.38 11.26 -20.76
C SER A 266 -47.83 11.00 -20.34
N ARG A 267 -48.14 9.79 -19.97
CA ARG A 267 -49.35 9.50 -19.21
C ARG A 267 -49.11 9.78 -17.69
N HIS A 268 -47.95 10.29 -17.33
CA HIS A 268 -47.61 10.69 -15.96
C HIS A 268 -47.36 12.19 -15.85
N ARG A 269 -47.90 12.77 -14.78
CA ARG A 269 -47.65 14.07 -14.16
C ARG A 269 -46.95 15.10 -15.02
N VAL A 270 -47.70 15.85 -15.79
CA VAL A 270 -47.26 17.17 -16.24
C VAL A 270 -47.47 18.11 -15.05
N ILE A 271 -46.42 18.63 -14.48
CA ILE A 271 -46.49 19.66 -13.44
C ILE A 271 -46.33 20.99 -14.16
N THR A 272 -47.42 21.71 -14.32
CA THR A 272 -47.42 23.13 -14.76
C THR A 272 -47.37 24.00 -13.52
N GLU A 273 -46.68 25.14 -13.57
CA GLU A 273 -46.58 26.09 -12.46
C GLU A 273 -47.95 26.66 -12.03
N ASP A 274 -48.92 26.63 -12.93
CA ASP A 274 -50.20 27.29 -12.73
C ASP A 274 -51.28 26.46 -12.02
N ASP A 275 -51.28 25.10 -12.06
CA ASP A 275 -52.47 24.36 -11.67
C ASP A 275 -52.30 23.21 -10.66
N GLY A 276 -51.15 22.75 -10.37
CA GLY A 276 -50.88 21.63 -9.41
C GLY A 276 -51.64 20.32 -9.69
N THR A 277 -52.26 20.15 -10.87
CA THR A 277 -53.09 19.00 -11.21
C THR A 277 -52.31 17.85 -11.81
N THR A 278 -52.53 16.66 -11.29
CA THR A 278 -51.90 15.41 -11.69
C THR A 278 -52.89 14.53 -12.43
N SER A 279 -52.65 14.24 -13.70
CA SER A 279 -53.38 13.19 -14.44
C SER A 279 -52.58 11.88 -14.44
N GLY A 280 -53.23 10.79 -14.09
CA GLY A 280 -52.60 9.46 -13.98
C GLY A 280 -52.63 8.65 -15.29
N GLY A 281 -51.58 7.94 -15.56
CA GLY A 281 -51.46 6.98 -16.67
C GLY A 281 -50.09 6.29 -16.64
N GLY A 282 -49.87 5.17 -17.36
CA GLY A 282 -48.64 4.35 -17.29
C GLY A 282 -47.39 5.07 -17.77
N SER A 283 -46.23 4.75 -17.18
CA SER A 283 -44.93 5.34 -17.57
C SER A 283 -44.50 4.89 -18.95
N VAL A 284 -43.98 5.84 -19.75
CA VAL A 284 -43.44 5.56 -21.09
C VAL A 284 -41.95 5.17 -20.94
N TYR A 285 -41.61 4.00 -21.48
CA TYR A 285 -40.20 3.57 -21.57
C TYR A 285 -39.56 4.18 -22.82
N VAL A 286 -38.34 4.67 -22.68
CA VAL A 286 -37.50 5.24 -23.72
C VAL A 286 -36.15 4.57 -23.82
N GLU A 287 -35.67 4.43 -25.06
CA GLU A 287 -34.39 3.82 -25.38
C GLU A 287 -33.56 4.67 -26.34
N ALA A 288 -32.34 4.24 -26.65
CA ALA A 288 -31.47 4.97 -27.57
C ALA A 288 -32.11 5.13 -28.95
N GLY A 289 -32.17 6.35 -29.46
CA GLY A 289 -32.81 6.71 -30.74
C GLY A 289 -34.21 7.30 -30.60
N ASP A 290 -34.83 7.27 -29.43
CA ASP A 290 -36.12 7.92 -29.20
C ASP A 290 -35.97 9.43 -29.00
N ALA A 291 -36.76 10.22 -29.69
CA ALA A 291 -36.87 11.65 -29.47
C ALA A 291 -37.80 11.92 -28.27
N ILE A 292 -37.28 12.66 -27.28
CA ILE A 292 -38.04 13.07 -26.07
C ILE A 292 -38.51 14.51 -26.10
N ILE A 293 -37.76 15.39 -26.79
CA ILE A 293 -38.15 16.78 -27.02
C ILE A 293 -37.94 17.08 -28.51
N GLY A 294 -39.00 17.29 -29.25
CA GLY A 294 -38.95 17.78 -30.61
C GLY A 294 -38.52 19.25 -30.63
N LYS A 295 -37.58 19.57 -31.49
CA LYS A 295 -37.03 20.93 -31.57
C LYS A 295 -36.72 21.28 -33.03
N VAL A 296 -37.10 22.46 -33.41
CA VAL A 296 -37.04 22.93 -34.80
C VAL A 296 -36.17 24.19 -34.85
N LEU A 297 -35.08 24.12 -35.59
CA LEU A 297 -34.23 25.28 -35.88
C LEU A 297 -34.67 25.94 -37.15
N ILE A 298 -35.12 27.19 -37.07
CA ILE A 298 -35.61 28.01 -38.17
C ILE A 298 -34.58 29.12 -38.43
N GLN A 299 -33.95 29.09 -39.59
CA GLN A 299 -33.04 30.14 -40.03
C GLN A 299 -33.78 31.11 -41.00
N ASN A 300 -34.04 32.31 -40.53
CA ASN A 300 -34.68 33.37 -41.32
C ASN A 300 -33.64 33.98 -42.27
N SER A 301 -33.79 33.79 -43.56
CA SER A 301 -32.98 34.42 -44.61
C SER A 301 -33.71 35.54 -45.27
N LYS A 302 -33.15 36.73 -45.40
CA LYS A 302 -33.79 37.92 -46.00
C LYS A 302 -34.18 37.75 -47.45
N ASN A 303 -33.63 36.75 -48.18
CA ASN A 303 -33.83 36.59 -49.63
C ASN A 303 -34.19 35.18 -50.08
N LYS A 304 -34.48 34.23 -49.20
CA LYS A 304 -34.84 32.81 -49.47
C LYS A 304 -35.91 32.34 -48.50
N LYS A 305 -36.64 31.27 -48.89
CA LYS A 305 -37.53 30.54 -47.95
C LYS A 305 -36.74 30.18 -46.67
N ASN A 306 -37.42 30.36 -45.53
CA ASN A 306 -36.85 29.97 -44.24
C ASN A 306 -36.34 28.51 -44.28
N GLU A 307 -35.08 28.30 -43.93
CA GLU A 307 -34.49 26.97 -43.85
C GLU A 307 -34.85 26.37 -42.51
N VAL A 308 -35.51 25.22 -42.55
CA VAL A 308 -35.96 24.49 -41.35
C VAL A 308 -35.14 23.22 -41.22
N SER A 309 -34.55 23.01 -40.09
CA SER A 309 -33.79 21.80 -39.76
C SER A 309 -34.23 21.21 -38.41
N ASP A 310 -34.09 19.90 -38.27
CA ASP A 310 -34.38 19.17 -37.03
C ASP A 310 -33.25 19.29 -36.03
N ASN A 311 -33.54 19.77 -34.82
CA ASN A 311 -32.64 19.89 -33.68
C ASN A 311 -33.20 19.18 -32.44
N SER A 312 -34.02 18.15 -32.64
CA SER A 312 -34.70 17.41 -31.59
C SER A 312 -33.72 16.73 -30.66
N LEU A 313 -34.02 16.71 -29.37
CA LEU A 313 -33.28 15.98 -28.35
C LEU A 313 -33.63 14.50 -28.38
N VAL A 314 -32.62 13.67 -28.60
CA VAL A 314 -32.75 12.23 -28.76
C VAL A 314 -31.95 11.54 -27.64
N ILE A 315 -32.49 10.44 -27.11
CA ILE A 315 -31.82 9.61 -26.12
C ILE A 315 -30.56 9.00 -26.73
N LYS A 316 -29.44 9.12 -26.04
CA LYS A 316 -28.16 8.62 -26.49
C LYS A 316 -28.01 7.15 -26.18
N LYS A 317 -27.13 6.47 -26.90
CA LYS A 317 -26.76 5.08 -26.65
C LYS A 317 -26.24 4.88 -25.22
N GLY A 318 -26.80 3.89 -24.53
CA GLY A 318 -26.49 3.63 -23.10
C GLY A 318 -27.33 4.45 -22.12
N GLU A 319 -28.29 5.21 -22.61
CA GLU A 319 -29.34 5.87 -21.82
C GLU A 319 -30.68 5.19 -22.13
N GLU A 320 -31.37 4.75 -21.10
CA GLU A 320 -32.70 4.10 -21.22
C GLU A 320 -33.44 4.25 -19.89
N GLY A 321 -34.75 4.11 -19.89
CA GLY A 321 -35.56 4.16 -18.67
C GLY A 321 -36.97 4.63 -18.90
N PHE A 322 -37.64 4.86 -17.79
CA PHE A 322 -39.03 5.35 -17.80
C PHE A 322 -39.07 6.86 -17.60
N ILE A 323 -39.91 7.54 -18.35
CA ILE A 323 -40.23 8.95 -18.09
C ILE A 323 -40.92 9.06 -16.74
N ASP A 324 -40.27 9.74 -15.79
CA ASP A 324 -40.76 9.90 -14.43
C ASP A 324 -41.56 11.19 -14.25
N ARG A 325 -41.00 12.32 -14.69
CA ARG A 325 -41.61 13.65 -14.54
C ARG A 325 -41.24 14.55 -15.72
N ILE A 326 -42.17 15.43 -16.07
CA ILE A 326 -41.97 16.47 -17.05
C ILE A 326 -42.34 17.82 -16.41
N PHE A 327 -41.42 18.77 -16.49
CA PHE A 327 -41.60 20.13 -16.02
C PHE A 327 -41.59 21.05 -17.24
N ILE A 328 -42.64 21.88 -17.35
CA ILE A 328 -42.75 22.91 -18.37
C ILE A 328 -42.80 24.22 -17.63
N SER A 329 -41.87 25.11 -17.90
CA SER A 329 -41.80 26.44 -17.27
C SER A 329 -41.28 27.49 -18.27
N THR A 330 -41.19 28.72 -17.80
CA THR A 330 -40.63 29.82 -18.58
C THR A 330 -39.27 30.19 -18.01
N SER A 331 -38.26 30.33 -18.88
CA SER A 331 -36.94 30.76 -18.44
C SER A 331 -36.92 32.24 -18.06
N PRO A 332 -35.91 32.74 -17.32
CA PRO A 332 -35.79 34.17 -17.00
C PRO A 332 -35.80 35.10 -18.24
N ASN A 333 -35.49 34.57 -19.41
CA ASN A 333 -35.47 35.26 -20.69
C ASN A 333 -36.84 35.26 -21.41
N GLY A 334 -37.86 34.64 -20.79
CA GLY A 334 -39.22 34.58 -21.35
C GLY A 334 -39.43 33.46 -22.39
N TYR A 335 -38.48 32.50 -22.49
CA TYR A 335 -38.58 31.39 -23.43
C TYR A 335 -39.13 30.14 -22.74
N LYS A 336 -39.79 29.27 -23.49
CA LYS A 336 -40.26 27.96 -22.99
C LYS A 336 -39.09 27.09 -22.61
N LEU A 337 -39.14 26.56 -21.40
CA LEU A 337 -38.15 25.65 -20.80
C LEU A 337 -38.85 24.33 -20.50
N VAL A 338 -38.30 23.23 -21.00
CA VAL A 338 -38.81 21.88 -20.76
C VAL A 338 -37.72 21.05 -20.09
N LYS A 339 -38.07 20.41 -18.97
CA LYS A 339 -37.19 19.46 -18.27
C LYS A 339 -37.87 18.10 -18.19
N ILE A 340 -37.18 17.06 -18.60
CA ILE A 340 -37.68 15.68 -18.59
C ILE A 340 -36.77 14.85 -17.69
N VAL A 341 -37.36 14.20 -16.68
CA VAL A 341 -36.66 13.33 -15.78
C VAL A 341 -36.92 11.88 -16.17
N ILE A 342 -35.85 11.15 -16.46
CA ILE A 342 -35.85 9.72 -16.77
C ILE A 342 -35.40 8.96 -15.56
N ARG A 343 -36.14 7.90 -15.20
CA ARG A 343 -35.88 7.02 -14.08
C ARG A 343 -35.42 5.66 -14.60
N THR A 344 -34.26 5.19 -14.07
CA THR A 344 -33.72 3.89 -14.42
C THR A 344 -33.40 3.09 -13.13
N LEU A 345 -33.85 1.84 -13.05
CA LEU A 345 -33.48 0.94 -11.97
C LEU A 345 -32.05 0.41 -12.24
N ARG A 346 -31.17 0.54 -11.25
CA ARG A 346 -29.77 0.08 -11.31
C ARG A 346 -29.56 -1.06 -10.33
N ILE A 347 -29.61 -2.29 -10.83
CA ILE A 347 -29.27 -3.50 -10.10
C ILE A 347 -27.73 -3.65 -10.11
N PRO A 348 -27.09 -4.12 -9.03
CA PRO A 348 -25.64 -4.36 -9.02
C PRO A 348 -25.19 -5.34 -10.10
N GLU A 349 -24.17 -4.94 -10.85
CA GLU A 349 -23.56 -5.71 -11.94
C GLU A 349 -22.06 -5.94 -11.70
N VAL A 350 -21.47 -6.92 -12.41
CA VAL A 350 -20.00 -7.10 -12.44
C VAL A 350 -19.36 -5.84 -13.01
N GLY A 351 -18.39 -5.28 -12.26
CA GLY A 351 -17.72 -4.02 -12.61
C GLY A 351 -18.18 -2.80 -11.83
N ASP A 352 -19.29 -2.87 -11.09
CA ASP A 352 -19.72 -1.81 -10.18
C ASP A 352 -18.78 -1.68 -8.97
N LYS A 353 -18.64 -0.48 -8.44
CA LYS A 353 -17.75 -0.20 -7.31
C LYS A 353 -18.48 -0.14 -5.97
N PHE A 354 -17.91 -0.81 -4.99
CA PHE A 354 -18.36 -0.82 -3.60
C PHE A 354 -17.22 -0.41 -2.67
N ALA A 355 -17.54 0.07 -1.49
CA ALA A 355 -16.55 0.41 -0.47
C ALA A 355 -17.11 0.23 0.95
N SER A 356 -16.26 -0.22 1.87
CA SER A 356 -16.54 -0.10 3.31
C SER A 356 -16.24 1.33 3.80
N ARG A 357 -16.62 1.67 5.03
CA ARG A 357 -16.24 2.95 5.67
C ARG A 357 -14.77 3.05 6.08
N SER A 358 -14.00 2.02 5.78
CA SER A 358 -12.55 1.93 6.05
C SER A 358 -11.68 2.10 4.79
N ALA A 359 -12.25 2.67 3.72
CA ALA A 359 -11.59 2.86 2.43
C ALA A 359 -11.15 1.55 1.72
N GLN A 360 -11.78 0.43 2.05
CA GLN A 360 -11.65 -0.83 1.31
C GLN A 360 -12.60 -0.78 0.11
N LYS A 361 -12.19 -0.07 -0.94
CA LYS A 361 -12.93 -0.04 -2.20
C LYS A 361 -12.68 -1.32 -2.97
N GLY A 362 -13.74 -1.88 -3.56
CA GLY A 362 -13.64 -3.06 -4.39
C GLY A 362 -14.58 -2.98 -5.60
N THR A 363 -14.14 -3.55 -6.72
CA THR A 363 -14.96 -3.71 -7.91
C THR A 363 -15.64 -5.08 -7.84
N ASN A 364 -16.94 -5.17 -8.16
CA ASN A 364 -17.60 -6.46 -8.25
C ASN A 364 -16.94 -7.30 -9.36
N GLY A 365 -16.25 -8.37 -8.96
CA GLY A 365 -15.54 -9.27 -9.87
C GLY A 365 -16.39 -10.44 -10.36
N MET A 366 -17.34 -10.88 -9.53
CA MET A 366 -18.24 -12.00 -9.84
C MET A 366 -19.48 -11.95 -8.97
N VAL A 367 -20.58 -12.41 -9.52
CA VAL A 367 -21.83 -12.67 -8.79
C VAL A 367 -22.07 -14.17 -8.79
N TYR A 368 -22.10 -14.79 -7.60
CA TYR A 368 -22.37 -16.22 -7.44
C TYR A 368 -23.79 -16.46 -6.91
N ARG A 369 -24.39 -17.56 -7.34
CA ARG A 369 -25.62 -18.07 -6.75
C ARG A 369 -25.40 -18.45 -5.29
N GLN A 370 -26.43 -18.41 -4.47
CA GLN A 370 -26.32 -18.72 -3.05
C GLN A 370 -25.79 -20.13 -2.79
N GLU A 371 -26.19 -21.13 -3.61
CA GLU A 371 -25.72 -22.51 -3.52
C GLU A 371 -24.20 -22.66 -3.74
N ASP A 372 -23.61 -21.78 -4.54
CA ASP A 372 -22.17 -21.76 -4.84
C ASP A 372 -21.36 -20.90 -3.86
N MET A 373 -22.02 -20.17 -2.96
CA MET A 373 -21.34 -19.35 -1.95
C MET A 373 -20.91 -20.23 -0.76
N PRO A 374 -19.80 -19.87 -0.07
CA PRO A 374 -19.42 -20.56 1.16
C PRO A 374 -20.48 -20.32 2.24
N TRP A 375 -20.60 -21.26 3.17
CA TRP A 375 -21.58 -21.22 4.24
C TRP A 375 -20.99 -21.62 5.60
N THR A 376 -21.50 -21.02 6.68
CA THR A 376 -21.12 -21.35 8.06
C THR A 376 -21.83 -22.63 8.51
N GLN A 377 -21.39 -23.18 9.64
CA GLN A 377 -22.03 -24.34 10.24
C GLN A 377 -23.53 -24.10 10.54
N GLU A 378 -23.94 -22.87 10.77
CA GLU A 378 -25.34 -22.48 10.97
C GLU A 378 -26.11 -22.24 9.65
N GLY A 379 -25.46 -22.39 8.50
CA GLY A 379 -26.07 -22.20 7.19
C GLY A 379 -26.09 -20.74 6.70
N ILE A 380 -25.37 -19.83 7.36
CA ILE A 380 -25.27 -18.42 6.95
C ILE A 380 -24.31 -18.32 5.77
N THR A 381 -24.77 -17.71 4.67
CA THR A 381 -23.94 -17.39 3.50
C THR A 381 -23.54 -15.90 3.52
N PRO A 382 -22.29 -15.52 3.25
CA PRO A 382 -21.91 -14.13 3.16
C PRO A 382 -22.57 -13.42 1.97
N ASP A 383 -22.85 -12.13 2.13
CA ASP A 383 -23.32 -11.28 1.03
C ASP A 383 -22.14 -10.83 0.15
N ILE A 384 -20.97 -10.60 0.77
CA ILE A 384 -19.75 -10.12 0.11
C ILE A 384 -18.55 -10.93 0.58
N ILE A 385 -17.64 -11.29 -0.33
CA ILE A 385 -16.35 -11.90 0.00
C ILE A 385 -15.22 -11.00 -0.50
N ILE A 386 -14.32 -10.63 0.42
CA ILE A 386 -13.12 -9.83 0.12
C ILE A 386 -11.85 -10.67 0.33
N ASN A 387 -10.76 -10.30 -0.32
CA ASN A 387 -9.54 -11.10 -0.37
C ASN A 387 -8.42 -10.54 0.55
N PRO A 388 -7.78 -11.36 1.41
CA PRO A 388 -6.42 -11.15 1.92
C PRO A 388 -5.39 -11.66 0.90
N HIS A 389 -4.19 -11.05 0.81
CA HIS A 389 -3.12 -11.44 -0.15
C HIS A 389 -2.00 -12.22 0.56
N CYS A 390 -1.10 -12.98 -0.16
CA CYS A 390 -0.15 -13.91 0.49
C CYS A 390 1.09 -14.30 -0.34
N LEU A 391 2.10 -14.94 0.33
CA LEU A 391 3.34 -15.52 -0.21
C LEU A 391 3.29 -17.05 -0.20
N THR A 392 4.07 -17.74 -1.05
CA THR A 392 4.14 -19.22 -1.06
C THR A 392 4.91 -19.78 0.14
N GLY A 393 4.57 -21.00 0.56
CA GLY A 393 5.09 -21.63 1.77
C GLY A 393 6.59 -21.95 1.77
N ASP A 394 7.23 -21.98 0.61
CA ASP A 394 8.68 -22.11 0.41
C ASP A 394 9.45 -20.79 0.54
N THR A 395 8.77 -19.70 0.85
CA THR A 395 9.40 -18.40 1.11
C THR A 395 10.20 -18.43 2.40
N ILE A 396 11.46 -18.02 2.33
CA ILE A 396 12.39 -17.97 3.47
C ILE A 396 12.23 -16.64 4.19
N VAL A 397 11.93 -16.69 5.48
CA VAL A 397 11.81 -15.51 6.36
C VAL A 397 12.95 -15.49 7.34
N GLU A 398 13.51 -14.32 7.57
CA GLU A 398 14.60 -14.12 8.53
C GLU A 398 14.04 -13.72 9.89
N LEU A 399 14.41 -14.48 10.93
CA LEU A 399 14.03 -14.23 12.30
C LEU A 399 14.94 -13.16 12.92
N ALA A 400 14.45 -12.52 13.96
CA ALA A 400 15.20 -11.47 14.67
C ALA A 400 16.48 -11.98 15.37
N ASN A 401 16.55 -13.27 15.68
CA ASN A 401 17.76 -13.92 16.16
C ASN A 401 18.77 -14.23 15.03
N GLY A 402 18.38 -13.92 13.75
CA GLY A 402 19.16 -14.13 12.54
C GLY A 402 19.12 -15.55 12.00
N GLU A 403 18.30 -16.42 12.54
CA GLU A 403 17.94 -17.69 11.92
C GLU A 403 17.00 -17.43 10.74
N VAL A 404 16.89 -18.39 9.85
CA VAL A 404 15.99 -18.35 8.71
C VAL A 404 15.15 -19.62 8.70
N GLN A 405 13.85 -19.45 8.49
CA GLN A 405 12.90 -20.56 8.40
C GLN A 405 11.94 -20.33 7.23
N TYR A 406 11.32 -21.40 6.75
CA TYR A 406 10.25 -21.26 5.75
C TYR A 406 9.00 -20.65 6.40
N ILE A 407 8.31 -19.78 5.65
CA ILE A 407 7.09 -19.11 6.15
C ILE A 407 6.03 -20.11 6.64
N ARG A 408 5.90 -21.26 5.97
CA ARG A 408 4.98 -22.34 6.36
C ARG A 408 5.25 -22.91 7.75
N ASP A 409 6.52 -22.91 8.20
CA ASP A 409 6.95 -23.49 9.46
C ASP A 409 6.88 -22.50 10.63
N LEU A 410 6.64 -21.21 10.30
CA LEU A 410 6.51 -20.12 11.25
C LEU A 410 5.08 -19.92 11.76
N ILE A 411 4.09 -20.28 10.96
CA ILE A 411 2.68 -20.16 11.32
C ILE A 411 2.41 -20.88 12.66
N LYS A 412 1.81 -20.16 13.62
CA LYS A 412 1.52 -20.59 15.00
C LYS A 412 2.73 -20.63 15.95
N LYS A 413 3.89 -20.11 15.56
CA LYS A 413 5.04 -19.97 16.50
C LYS A 413 5.13 -18.51 16.96
N ASP A 414 5.28 -18.26 18.25
CA ASP A 414 5.55 -16.90 18.80
C ASP A 414 7.04 -16.58 18.64
N VAL A 415 7.42 -15.99 17.51
CA VAL A 415 8.79 -15.61 17.19
C VAL A 415 8.85 -14.16 16.66
N GLU A 416 10.00 -13.53 16.88
CA GLU A 416 10.29 -12.23 16.30
C GLU A 416 10.97 -12.39 14.93
N ILE A 417 10.52 -11.61 13.95
CA ILE A 417 11.07 -11.58 12.59
C ILE A 417 11.86 -10.30 12.33
N THR A 418 12.76 -10.35 11.36
CA THR A 418 13.50 -9.17 10.91
C THR A 418 12.64 -8.29 10.02
N THR A 419 12.55 -7.01 10.36
CA THR A 419 11.96 -5.95 9.54
C THR A 419 13.02 -4.94 9.13
N ILE A 420 12.77 -4.23 8.03
CA ILE A 420 13.62 -3.14 7.53
C ILE A 420 12.75 -1.91 7.36
N ASP A 421 13.15 -0.79 7.97
CA ASP A 421 12.47 0.48 7.74
C ASP A 421 12.50 0.84 6.24
N PRO A 422 11.35 0.98 5.58
CA PRO A 422 11.31 1.16 4.13
C PRO A 422 11.90 2.49 3.64
N ASN A 423 12.11 3.46 4.51
CA ASN A 423 12.65 4.78 4.16
C ASN A 423 14.12 4.95 4.53
N THR A 424 14.47 4.57 5.76
CA THR A 424 15.85 4.66 6.27
C THR A 424 16.69 3.45 5.90
N LEU A 425 16.07 2.30 5.60
CA LEU A 425 16.64 0.98 5.37
C LEU A 425 17.40 0.42 6.59
N GLN A 426 17.15 0.96 7.76
CA GLN A 426 17.67 0.42 9.01
C GLN A 426 16.93 -0.87 9.36
N ARG A 427 17.69 -1.84 9.86
CA ARG A 427 17.19 -3.13 10.27
C ARG A 427 16.71 -3.08 11.72
N SER A 428 15.55 -3.67 11.97
CA SER A 428 14.96 -3.83 13.29
C SER A 428 14.26 -5.18 13.42
N SER A 429 13.68 -5.47 14.57
CA SER A 429 12.88 -6.68 14.77
C SER A 429 11.45 -6.34 15.13
N THR A 430 10.54 -7.23 14.79
CA THR A 430 9.11 -7.14 15.11
C THR A 430 8.54 -8.51 15.40
N ARG A 431 7.53 -8.58 16.27
CA ARG A 431 6.71 -9.80 16.42
C ARG A 431 5.62 -9.80 15.35
N TYR A 432 5.18 -10.99 14.93
CA TYR A 432 3.96 -11.12 14.19
C TYR A 432 2.81 -11.53 15.14
N ILE A 433 1.59 -11.09 14.81
CA ILE A 433 0.42 -11.31 15.67
C ILE A 433 -0.31 -12.58 15.25
N ASP A 434 -0.43 -12.79 13.94
CA ASP A 434 -1.25 -13.88 13.37
C ASP A 434 -0.68 -14.35 12.03
N GLY A 435 -0.88 -15.63 11.73
CA GLY A 435 -0.41 -16.26 10.50
C GLY A 435 -1.54 -16.97 9.77
N PHE A 436 -1.63 -16.75 8.46
CA PHE A 436 -2.68 -17.29 7.58
C PHE A 436 -2.10 -18.28 6.58
N VAL A 437 -2.88 -19.32 6.27
CA VAL A 437 -2.57 -20.32 5.23
C VAL A 437 -3.71 -20.41 4.25
N LYS A 438 -3.42 -20.50 2.94
CA LYS A 438 -4.45 -20.50 1.92
C LYS A 438 -3.97 -21.09 0.59
N GLU A 439 -4.86 -21.64 -0.21
CA GLU A 439 -4.61 -22.03 -1.59
C GLU A 439 -4.87 -20.85 -2.55
N CYS A 440 -3.95 -20.57 -3.47
CA CYS A 440 -4.06 -19.51 -4.44
C CYS A 440 -3.87 -20.03 -5.87
N ASN A 441 -4.83 -19.70 -6.74
CA ASN A 441 -4.88 -20.21 -8.11
C ASN A 441 -4.03 -19.43 -9.11
N LYS A 442 -3.62 -18.18 -8.77
CA LYS A 442 -2.75 -17.34 -9.60
C LYS A 442 -1.59 -16.85 -8.78
N LEU A 443 -0.40 -17.23 -9.17
CA LEU A 443 0.84 -16.85 -8.51
C LEU A 443 1.83 -16.30 -9.52
N LYS A 444 2.66 -15.37 -9.09
CA LYS A 444 3.79 -14.84 -9.86
C LYS A 444 5.09 -15.31 -9.25
N LYS A 445 5.99 -15.74 -10.11
CA LYS A 445 7.39 -15.97 -9.79
C LYS A 445 8.21 -14.79 -10.31
N VAL A 446 8.82 -14.05 -9.41
CA VAL A 446 9.73 -12.95 -9.72
C VAL A 446 11.14 -13.46 -9.59
N ILE A 447 11.92 -13.39 -10.67
CA ILE A 447 13.33 -13.77 -10.71
C ILE A 447 14.15 -12.51 -10.92
N THR A 448 15.26 -12.38 -10.19
CA THR A 448 16.19 -11.27 -10.31
C THR A 448 17.44 -11.67 -11.11
N THR A 449 18.13 -10.69 -11.66
CA THR A 449 19.41 -10.90 -12.39
C THR A 449 20.51 -11.52 -11.51
N SER A 450 20.37 -11.49 -10.19
CA SER A 450 21.23 -12.20 -9.25
C SER A 450 20.77 -13.63 -8.95
N GLY A 451 19.68 -14.10 -9.56
CA GLY A 451 19.15 -15.45 -9.38
C GLY A 451 18.36 -15.63 -8.09
N ARG A 452 17.98 -14.55 -7.42
CA ARG A 452 17.03 -14.64 -6.30
C ARG A 452 15.63 -14.77 -6.87
N GLU A 453 14.80 -15.56 -6.21
CA GLU A 453 13.42 -15.75 -6.61
C GLU A 453 12.46 -15.57 -5.43
N ILE A 454 11.28 -15.04 -5.72
CA ILE A 454 10.17 -15.01 -4.78
C ILE A 454 8.89 -15.38 -5.52
N LYS A 455 8.08 -16.22 -4.90
CA LYS A 455 6.77 -16.61 -5.39
C LYS A 455 5.71 -15.96 -4.50
N CYS A 456 4.82 -15.21 -5.11
CA CYS A 456 3.83 -14.43 -4.39
C CYS A 456 2.56 -14.25 -5.23
N THR A 457 1.51 -13.72 -4.61
CA THR A 457 0.33 -13.29 -5.36
C THR A 457 0.67 -12.12 -6.29
N PRO A 458 -0.02 -11.92 -7.41
CA PRO A 458 0.28 -10.84 -8.38
C PRO A 458 0.35 -9.45 -7.75
N GLU A 459 -0.49 -9.20 -6.76
CA GLU A 459 -0.63 -7.91 -6.08
C GLU A 459 0.39 -7.68 -4.96
N HIS A 460 1.16 -8.69 -4.60
CA HIS A 460 2.11 -8.61 -3.49
C HIS A 460 3.13 -7.50 -3.73
N LEU A 461 3.34 -6.65 -2.70
CA LEU A 461 4.15 -5.46 -2.81
C LEU A 461 5.62 -5.76 -2.49
N LEU A 462 6.49 -5.42 -3.43
CA LEU A 462 7.94 -5.51 -3.30
C LEU A 462 8.56 -4.11 -3.28
N ARG A 463 9.62 -3.92 -2.50
CA ARG A 463 10.31 -2.64 -2.40
C ARG A 463 11.27 -2.47 -3.58
N VAL A 464 10.99 -1.49 -4.43
CA VAL A 464 11.68 -1.24 -5.69
C VAL A 464 12.26 0.18 -5.69
N VAL A 465 13.41 0.38 -6.32
CA VAL A 465 13.95 1.71 -6.61
C VAL A 465 13.70 2.02 -8.08
N ARG A 466 12.82 3.00 -8.33
CA ARG A 466 12.48 3.51 -9.66
C ARG A 466 12.85 4.98 -9.73
N ASN A 467 13.62 5.40 -10.73
CA ASN A 467 14.11 6.79 -10.88
C ASN A 467 14.85 7.36 -9.66
N GLY A 468 15.53 6.49 -8.89
CA GLY A 468 16.28 6.88 -7.69
C GLY A 468 15.46 6.95 -6.40
N ASN A 469 14.14 6.81 -6.46
CA ASN A 469 13.25 6.82 -5.30
C ASN A 469 12.77 5.39 -4.95
N PRO A 470 12.74 5.03 -3.66
CA PRO A 470 12.20 3.75 -3.23
C PRO A 470 10.67 3.80 -3.19
N GLU A 471 10.02 2.86 -3.87
CA GLU A 471 8.55 2.76 -3.98
C GLU A 471 8.09 1.33 -3.71
N TRP A 472 6.83 1.16 -3.28
CA TRP A 472 6.18 -0.13 -3.20
C TRP A 472 5.48 -0.43 -4.51
N ILE A 473 5.87 -1.51 -5.19
CA ILE A 473 5.32 -1.91 -6.49
C ILE A 473 4.82 -3.34 -6.42
N ARG A 474 3.68 -3.59 -7.04
CA ARG A 474 3.05 -4.91 -7.13
C ARG A 474 3.90 -5.85 -7.98
N ALA A 475 3.91 -7.13 -7.62
CA ALA A 475 4.69 -8.14 -8.34
C ALA A 475 4.30 -8.25 -9.84
N ASP A 476 3.03 -8.05 -10.17
CA ASP A 476 2.56 -8.08 -11.57
C ASP A 476 2.86 -6.80 -12.38
N GLN A 477 3.19 -5.70 -11.71
CA GLN A 477 3.54 -4.41 -12.32
C GLN A 477 5.05 -4.17 -12.42
N LEU A 478 5.84 -5.14 -12.04
CA LEU A 478 7.29 -5.07 -12.16
C LEU A 478 7.71 -5.13 -13.63
N ILE A 479 8.61 -4.23 -14.01
CA ILE A 479 9.13 -4.13 -15.37
C ILE A 479 10.52 -4.77 -15.42
N PRO A 480 10.69 -5.91 -16.12
CA PRO A 480 11.98 -6.56 -16.28
C PRO A 480 13.06 -5.61 -16.83
N TYR A 481 14.26 -5.72 -16.30
CA TYR A 481 15.44 -4.90 -16.64
C TYR A 481 15.31 -3.37 -16.44
N SER A 482 14.21 -2.91 -15.85
CA SER A 482 13.97 -1.52 -15.48
C SER A 482 13.91 -1.35 -13.97
N ASP A 483 13.11 -2.16 -13.31
CA ASP A 483 12.89 -2.10 -11.87
C ASP A 483 14.02 -2.79 -11.11
N LYS A 484 14.47 -2.13 -10.01
CA LYS A 484 15.53 -2.63 -9.14
C LYS A 484 14.98 -2.93 -7.77
N LEU A 485 14.94 -4.20 -7.39
CA LEU A 485 14.55 -4.65 -6.06
C LEU A 485 15.64 -4.35 -5.04
N ILE A 486 15.24 -3.95 -3.84
CA ILE A 486 16.15 -3.81 -2.70
C ILE A 486 16.38 -5.18 -2.10
N VAL A 487 17.64 -5.61 -2.07
CA VAL A 487 18.05 -6.89 -1.52
C VAL A 487 18.98 -6.71 -0.32
N THR A 488 18.82 -7.59 0.66
CA THR A 488 19.66 -7.66 1.85
C THR A 488 20.33 -9.04 1.96
N HIS A 489 21.38 -9.11 2.75
CA HIS A 489 22.01 -10.39 3.03
C HIS A 489 21.09 -11.23 3.93
N SER A 490 20.73 -12.42 3.48
CA SER A 490 19.96 -13.41 4.21
C SER A 490 20.65 -14.76 4.09
N LEU A 491 20.66 -15.53 5.17
CA LEU A 491 21.15 -16.90 5.19
C LEU A 491 20.14 -17.83 4.50
N ILE A 492 20.58 -19.03 4.14
CA ILE A 492 19.69 -20.10 3.67
C ILE A 492 19.29 -21.01 4.84
N PRO A 493 18.09 -21.60 4.83
CA PRO A 493 17.70 -22.63 5.78
C PRO A 493 18.66 -23.82 5.68
N LEU A 494 19.02 -24.39 6.80
CA LEU A 494 19.76 -25.65 6.85
C LEU A 494 18.76 -26.79 7.04
N PRO A 495 19.08 -28.00 6.55
CA PRO A 495 18.24 -29.17 6.82
C PRO A 495 18.10 -29.40 8.32
N ASP A 496 16.91 -29.78 8.77
CA ASP A 496 16.71 -30.24 10.14
C ASP A 496 17.44 -31.58 10.28
N ASP A 497 18.33 -31.69 11.29
CA ASP A 497 19.01 -32.91 11.63
C ASP A 497 18.76 -33.26 13.10
N ASP A 498 18.83 -34.55 13.45
CA ASP A 498 18.61 -35.08 14.79
C ASP A 498 19.86 -34.87 15.69
N GLY A 499 20.34 -33.63 15.82
CA GLY A 499 21.43 -33.29 16.72
C GLY A 499 21.07 -33.59 18.17
N LYS A 500 22.07 -33.93 19.01
CA LYS A 500 21.85 -34.17 20.42
C LYS A 500 21.53 -32.87 21.15
N ASP A 501 20.69 -32.97 22.18
CA ASP A 501 20.44 -31.84 23.09
C ASP A 501 21.69 -31.48 23.89
N LEU A 502 21.92 -30.19 24.15
CA LEU A 502 22.95 -29.71 25.04
C LEU A 502 22.49 -29.92 26.49
N VAL A 503 23.25 -30.74 27.22
CA VAL A 503 23.01 -30.99 28.65
C VAL A 503 24.11 -30.33 29.46
N ILE A 504 23.75 -29.43 30.37
CA ILE A 504 24.69 -28.73 31.28
C ILE A 504 24.45 -29.22 32.69
N GLU A 505 25.47 -29.89 33.29
CA GLU A 505 25.41 -30.40 34.65
C GLU A 505 25.71 -29.27 35.65
N ALA A 506 24.89 -29.16 36.70
CA ALA A 506 25.09 -28.20 37.76
C ALA A 506 26.38 -28.55 38.60
N GLN A 507 27.26 -27.60 38.82
CA GLN A 507 28.45 -27.76 39.65
C GLN A 507 28.27 -27.09 41.02
N ASN A 508 28.44 -27.83 42.11
CA ASN A 508 28.05 -27.39 43.45
C ASN A 508 29.02 -26.41 44.16
N ASP A 509 30.23 -26.21 43.63
CA ASP A 509 31.29 -25.50 44.37
C ASP A 509 31.50 -24.03 44.07
N ASN A 510 30.69 -23.41 43.16
CA ASN A 510 30.90 -22.04 42.73
C ASN A 510 29.63 -21.18 42.91
N LYS A 511 29.75 -20.03 43.59
CA LYS A 511 28.64 -19.08 43.78
C LYS A 511 27.96 -18.60 42.48
N TYR A 512 28.66 -18.64 41.35
CA TYR A 512 28.14 -18.23 40.05
C TYR A 512 27.23 -19.28 39.44
N TRP A 513 27.40 -20.58 39.79
CA TRP A 513 26.53 -21.65 39.31
C TRP A 513 25.10 -21.52 39.84
N LYS A 514 24.91 -20.98 41.06
CA LYS A 514 23.58 -20.67 41.58
C LYS A 514 22.82 -19.66 40.69
N ASN A 515 23.53 -18.70 40.07
CA ASN A 515 22.91 -17.76 39.13
C ASN A 515 22.60 -18.44 37.78
N ILE A 516 23.47 -19.33 37.29
CA ILE A 516 23.26 -20.10 36.04
C ILE A 516 22.05 -21.01 36.20
N GLU A 517 21.91 -21.67 37.35
CA GLU A 517 20.78 -22.51 37.71
C GLU A 517 19.49 -21.66 37.81
N LYS A 518 19.53 -20.49 38.43
CA LYS A 518 18.40 -19.57 38.58
C LYS A 518 17.85 -19.07 37.22
N VAL A 519 18.69 -18.88 36.22
CA VAL A 519 18.28 -18.48 34.85
C VAL A 519 17.90 -19.67 33.95
N GLY A 520 17.87 -20.90 34.51
CA GLY A 520 17.44 -22.10 33.80
C GLY A 520 18.41 -22.56 32.71
N LEU A 521 19.73 -22.45 32.96
CA LEU A 521 20.77 -22.89 32.04
C LEU A 521 21.51 -24.13 32.60
N THR A 522 20.77 -25.00 33.29
CA THR A 522 21.19 -26.33 33.76
C THR A 522 20.18 -27.39 33.32
N GLY A 523 20.62 -28.63 33.15
CA GLY A 523 19.84 -29.71 32.57
C GLY A 523 19.82 -29.65 31.04
N ILE A 524 18.74 -30.05 30.42
CA ILE A 524 18.55 -29.99 28.95
C ILE A 524 18.27 -28.54 28.54
N ILE A 525 19.09 -28.00 27.67
CA ILE A 525 19.00 -26.62 27.22
C ILE A 525 18.19 -26.54 25.93
N ASP A 526 17.22 -25.61 25.87
CA ASP A 526 16.45 -25.30 24.70
C ASP A 526 17.33 -24.98 23.48
N HIS A 527 16.89 -25.39 22.30
CA HIS A 527 17.61 -25.26 21.04
C HIS A 527 18.01 -23.80 20.72
N ASN A 528 17.13 -22.84 20.95
CA ASN A 528 17.42 -21.42 20.71
C ASN A 528 18.54 -20.92 21.67
N LYS A 529 18.46 -21.26 22.93
CA LYS A 529 19.51 -20.91 23.89
C LYS A 529 20.86 -21.63 23.57
N THR A 530 20.79 -22.86 23.04
CA THR A 530 21.97 -23.60 22.58
C THR A 530 22.64 -22.90 21.39
N ASN A 531 21.86 -22.40 20.43
CA ASN A 531 22.37 -21.60 19.31
C ASN A 531 23.04 -20.30 19.76
N ILE A 532 22.44 -19.61 20.73
CA ILE A 532 23.03 -18.40 21.33
C ILE A 532 24.35 -18.71 22.05
N LEU A 533 24.40 -19.77 22.86
CA LEU A 533 25.63 -20.19 23.54
C LEU A 533 26.73 -20.55 22.54
N ALA A 534 26.40 -21.26 21.48
CA ALA A 534 27.37 -21.64 20.43
C ALA A 534 27.99 -20.41 19.75
N ARG A 535 27.18 -19.43 19.33
CA ARG A 535 27.72 -18.21 18.71
C ARG A 535 28.51 -17.32 19.67
N MET A 536 28.13 -17.28 20.95
CA MET A 536 28.89 -16.56 21.96
C MET A 536 30.25 -17.23 22.25
N VAL A 537 30.32 -18.58 22.31
CA VAL A 537 31.57 -19.32 22.39
C VAL A 537 32.46 -18.99 21.18
N GLY A 538 31.90 -19.01 19.96
CA GLY A 538 32.63 -18.64 18.73
C GLY A 538 33.17 -17.21 18.78
N ALA A 539 32.36 -16.26 19.24
CA ALA A 539 32.74 -14.84 19.36
C ALA A 539 33.83 -14.64 20.44
N ILE A 540 33.76 -15.35 21.55
CA ILE A 540 34.84 -15.32 22.56
C ILE A 540 36.11 -15.93 21.98
N ASP A 541 36.04 -17.05 21.27
CA ASP A 541 37.21 -17.74 20.70
C ASP A 541 37.88 -16.94 19.56
N SER A 542 37.17 -16.02 18.91
CA SER A 542 37.73 -15.09 17.93
C SER A 542 38.25 -13.80 18.58
N ASP A 543 37.47 -12.77 18.72
CA ASP A 543 37.86 -11.43 19.20
C ASP A 543 37.59 -11.20 20.70
N GLY A 544 36.77 -12.03 21.35
CA GLY A 544 36.43 -11.90 22.77
C GLY A 544 37.58 -12.29 23.72
N HIS A 545 37.39 -12.09 25.02
CA HIS A 545 38.38 -12.40 26.02
C HIS A 545 37.75 -12.81 27.36
N LEU A 546 38.14 -14.01 27.87
CA LEU A 546 37.83 -14.45 29.21
C LEU A 546 39.07 -14.26 30.09
N GLN A 547 39.04 -13.24 30.94
CA GLN A 547 40.14 -12.91 31.85
C GLN A 547 39.93 -13.59 33.20
N ILE A 548 40.83 -14.46 33.56
CA ILE A 548 40.89 -15.10 34.90
C ILE A 548 41.79 -14.22 35.80
N GLY A 549 41.28 -13.77 36.93
CA GLY A 549 42.04 -13.04 37.93
C GLY A 549 42.99 -13.97 38.69
N ASN A 550 43.93 -13.40 39.44
CA ASN A 550 44.85 -14.19 40.30
C ASN A 550 44.07 -15.12 41.24
N GLU A 551 44.63 -16.27 41.54
CA GLU A 551 44.03 -17.34 42.38
C GLU A 551 43.38 -16.83 43.68
N ASN A 552 43.86 -15.70 44.22
CA ASN A 552 43.34 -15.07 45.45
C ASN A 552 42.10 -14.17 45.28
N THR A 553 41.73 -13.74 44.08
CA THR A 553 40.60 -12.80 43.86
C THR A 553 39.40 -13.42 43.13
N GLY A 554 39.58 -14.55 42.44
CA GLY A 554 38.49 -15.26 41.73
C GLY A 554 37.66 -14.41 40.76
N LEU A 555 38.13 -13.22 40.41
CA LEU A 555 37.43 -12.28 39.53
C LEU A 555 37.62 -12.71 38.07
N MET A 556 36.55 -13.18 37.46
CA MET A 556 36.49 -13.46 36.03
C MET A 556 35.84 -12.27 35.31
N ARG A 557 36.38 -11.87 34.16
CA ARG A 557 35.74 -10.90 33.27
C ARG A 557 35.43 -11.57 31.95
N CYS A 558 34.18 -11.40 31.51
CA CYS A 558 33.72 -11.84 30.20
C CYS A 558 33.65 -10.61 29.29
N ILE A 559 34.52 -10.54 28.29
CA ILE A 559 34.68 -9.36 27.45
C ILE A 559 34.47 -9.74 26.00
N PHE A 560 33.58 -9.03 25.31
CA PHE A 560 33.42 -9.06 23.87
C PHE A 560 33.92 -7.75 23.26
N TYR A 561 34.50 -7.82 22.07
CA TYR A 561 34.87 -6.64 21.31
C TYR A 561 33.96 -6.56 20.06
N VAL A 562 33.29 -5.43 19.85
CA VAL A 562 32.37 -5.23 18.74
C VAL A 562 32.68 -3.92 18.03
N GLY A 563 32.45 -3.89 16.70
CA GLY A 563 32.79 -2.75 15.84
C GLY A 563 31.80 -1.59 15.95
N GLU A 564 30.53 -1.90 16.07
CA GLU A 564 29.42 -0.96 15.99
C GLU A 564 28.43 -1.10 17.14
N LEU A 565 27.59 -0.07 17.33
CA LEU A 565 26.54 -0.09 18.36
C LEU A 565 25.44 -1.14 18.06
N GLU A 566 25.17 -1.44 16.80
CA GLU A 566 24.22 -2.49 16.41
C GLU A 566 24.68 -3.87 16.91
N ASP A 567 25.98 -4.15 16.78
CA ASP A 567 26.57 -5.40 17.28
C ASP A 567 26.44 -5.54 18.81
N TYR A 568 26.55 -4.42 19.53
CA TYR A 568 26.30 -4.37 20.97
C TYR A 568 24.84 -4.68 21.30
N TYR A 569 23.88 -4.15 20.53
CA TYR A 569 22.46 -4.43 20.75
C TYR A 569 22.12 -5.90 20.48
N ASP A 570 22.71 -6.51 19.44
CA ASP A 570 22.57 -7.95 19.17
C ASP A 570 23.08 -8.79 20.35
N LEU A 571 24.24 -8.44 20.90
CA LEU A 571 24.78 -9.12 22.04
C LEU A 571 23.97 -8.92 23.34
N CYS A 572 23.39 -7.72 23.53
CA CYS A 572 22.47 -7.44 24.63
C CYS A 572 21.22 -8.31 24.57
N LYS A 573 20.62 -8.42 23.37
CA LYS A 573 19.44 -9.24 23.14
C LYS A 573 19.70 -10.69 23.49
N ASP A 574 20.81 -11.24 23.02
CA ASP A 574 21.21 -12.61 23.30
C ASP A 574 21.46 -12.86 24.80
N SER A 575 22.13 -11.92 25.47
CA SER A 575 22.36 -12.02 26.92
C SER A 575 21.06 -12.03 27.72
N LEU A 576 20.08 -11.20 27.31
CA LEU A 576 18.75 -11.13 27.93
C LEU A 576 17.94 -12.41 27.72
N VAL A 577 17.98 -13.00 26.49
CA VAL A 577 17.32 -14.27 26.17
C VAL A 577 17.88 -15.41 27.00
N LEU A 578 19.18 -15.40 27.31
CA LEU A 578 19.79 -16.35 28.23
C LEU A 578 19.41 -16.10 29.70
N GLY A 579 18.77 -14.98 30.02
CA GLY A 579 18.37 -14.60 31.38
C GLY A 579 19.43 -13.81 32.16
N PHE A 580 20.54 -13.41 31.54
CA PHE A 580 21.56 -12.57 32.14
C PHE A 580 21.23 -11.08 32.03
N LYS A 581 21.90 -10.24 32.85
CA LYS A 581 21.75 -8.79 32.77
C LYS A 581 22.32 -8.23 31.46
N LYS A 582 21.81 -7.07 31.05
CA LYS A 582 22.34 -6.31 29.93
C LYS A 582 23.83 -6.02 30.14
N PRO A 583 24.72 -6.41 29.20
CA PRO A 583 26.16 -6.17 29.29
C PRO A 583 26.50 -4.68 29.33
N THR A 584 27.63 -4.35 29.98
CA THR A 584 28.10 -2.97 30.12
C THR A 584 28.93 -2.56 28.90
N LEU A 585 28.63 -1.41 28.32
CA LEU A 585 29.34 -0.86 27.17
C LEU A 585 30.42 0.14 27.59
N LEU A 586 31.63 -0.05 27.08
CA LEU A 586 32.77 0.84 27.24
C LEU A 586 33.37 1.19 25.87
N LYS A 587 33.43 2.46 25.53
CA LYS A 587 34.02 2.92 24.27
C LYS A 587 35.54 2.94 24.36
N THR A 588 36.22 2.27 23.43
CA THR A 588 37.70 2.33 23.26
C THR A 588 38.05 3.15 22.02
N GLN A 589 39.31 3.32 21.70
CA GLN A 589 39.75 4.15 20.56
C GLN A 589 39.23 3.67 19.20
N ASN A 590 39.14 2.36 18.97
CA ASN A 590 38.82 1.78 17.65
C ASN A 590 37.61 0.84 17.65
N CYS A 591 37.07 0.46 18.82
CA CYS A 591 35.94 -0.47 18.93
C CYS A 591 35.19 -0.25 20.25
N TYR A 592 34.14 -0.99 20.48
CA TYR A 592 33.42 -1.03 21.73
C TYR A 592 33.81 -2.28 22.51
N ARG A 593 34.12 -2.10 23.77
CA ARG A 593 34.34 -3.19 24.73
C ARG A 593 33.04 -3.44 25.47
N VAL A 594 32.54 -4.66 25.43
CA VAL A 594 31.31 -5.09 26.06
C VAL A 594 31.59 -6.08 27.15
N GLU A 595 31.30 -5.72 28.41
CA GLU A 595 31.52 -6.59 29.55
C GLU A 595 30.21 -7.30 29.95
N GLY A 596 30.20 -8.62 29.79
CA GLY A 596 29.13 -9.49 30.21
C GLY A 596 29.17 -9.83 31.69
N GLU A 597 28.08 -10.39 32.21
CA GLU A 597 28.00 -10.86 33.62
C GLU A 597 29.04 -11.99 33.88
N VAL A 598 29.62 -12.02 35.05
CA VAL A 598 30.63 -13.02 35.40
C VAL A 598 30.10 -14.45 35.29
N ALA A 599 28.85 -14.67 35.67
CA ALA A 599 28.17 -15.97 35.54
C ALA A 599 28.11 -16.47 34.07
N LEU A 600 27.86 -15.56 33.10
CA LEU A 600 27.94 -15.89 31.66
C LEU A 600 29.36 -16.31 31.28
N GLY A 601 30.41 -15.62 31.76
CA GLY A 601 31.78 -15.96 31.48
C GLY A 601 32.16 -17.34 32.05
N VAL A 602 31.69 -17.69 33.26
CA VAL A 602 31.86 -19.01 33.84
C VAL A 602 31.21 -20.11 33.04
N LEU A 603 29.99 -19.84 32.52
CA LEU A 603 29.26 -20.77 31.67
C LEU A 603 29.99 -20.99 30.32
N LEU A 604 30.43 -19.92 29.66
CA LEU A 604 31.15 -20.01 28.38
C LEU A 604 32.50 -20.75 28.55
N MET A 605 33.19 -20.54 29.68
CA MET A 605 34.42 -21.29 30.00
C MET A 605 34.12 -22.78 30.19
N TYR A 606 33.05 -23.13 30.89
CA TYR A 606 32.61 -24.52 31.07
C TYR A 606 32.29 -25.19 29.70
N LEU A 607 31.70 -24.44 28.82
CA LEU A 607 31.42 -24.89 27.46
C LEU A 607 32.66 -24.96 26.55
N GLY A 608 33.82 -24.62 27.06
CA GLY A 608 35.11 -24.80 26.38
C GLY A 608 35.62 -23.56 25.63
N ALA A 609 35.06 -22.38 25.88
CA ALA A 609 35.60 -21.14 25.32
C ALA A 609 37.02 -20.84 25.80
N CYS A 610 37.87 -20.31 24.94
CA CYS A 610 39.29 -20.06 25.22
C CYS A 610 39.50 -18.98 26.28
N THR A 611 40.39 -19.23 27.22
CA THR A 611 40.74 -18.31 28.31
C THR A 611 42.14 -17.73 28.12
N GLY A 612 42.38 -16.51 28.62
CA GLY A 612 43.69 -15.86 28.62
C GLY A 612 44.15 -15.35 27.25
N ASN A 613 45.49 -15.22 27.08
CA ASN A 613 46.07 -14.72 25.83
C ASN A 613 46.07 -15.80 24.75
N LYS A 614 45.18 -15.67 23.78
CA LYS A 614 44.93 -16.64 22.72
C LYS A 614 46.14 -17.03 21.88
N THR A 615 47.16 -16.20 21.78
CA THR A 615 48.39 -16.47 21.03
C THR A 615 49.32 -17.39 21.80
N GLN A 616 49.27 -17.33 23.15
CA GLN A 616 50.19 -18.01 24.06
C GLN A 616 49.52 -19.15 24.82
N SER A 617 48.21 -19.25 24.81
CA SER A 617 47.43 -20.26 25.51
C SER A 617 47.17 -21.48 24.62
N ILE A 618 47.11 -22.67 25.22
CA ILE A 618 46.69 -23.89 24.53
C ILE A 618 45.22 -23.76 24.20
N ARG A 619 44.86 -23.80 22.93
CA ARG A 619 43.46 -23.80 22.48
C ARG A 619 42.91 -25.23 22.44
N LYS A 620 41.74 -25.41 23.08
CA LYS A 620 41.00 -26.68 23.02
C LYS A 620 39.70 -26.38 22.28
N PHE A 621 39.39 -27.21 21.25
CA PHE A 621 38.13 -27.05 20.53
C PHE A 621 36.96 -27.54 21.41
N PRO A 622 35.82 -26.82 21.48
CA PRO A 622 34.65 -27.24 22.25
C PRO A 622 33.96 -28.46 21.61
N ARG A 623 34.35 -29.66 22.02
CA ARG A 623 33.97 -30.93 21.37
C ARG A 623 32.49 -31.22 21.34
N TRP A 624 31.71 -30.62 22.26
CA TRP A 624 30.24 -30.80 22.27
C TRP A 624 29.60 -30.34 20.97
N ILE A 625 30.16 -29.34 20.26
CA ILE A 625 29.62 -28.78 19.00
C ILE A 625 29.54 -29.84 17.90
N HIS A 626 30.46 -30.79 17.82
CA HIS A 626 30.43 -31.86 16.80
C HIS A 626 29.17 -32.74 16.88
N ASN A 627 28.61 -32.91 18.07
CA ASN A 627 27.42 -33.75 18.29
C ASN A 627 26.11 -32.98 18.18
N MET A 628 26.14 -31.66 17.96
CA MET A 628 24.98 -30.82 17.89
C MET A 628 24.43 -30.78 16.45
N SER A 629 23.20 -30.20 16.32
CA SER A 629 22.55 -29.97 15.04
C SER A 629 23.38 -29.06 14.14
N THR A 630 23.10 -29.10 12.84
CA THR A 630 23.79 -28.32 11.83
C THR A 630 23.62 -26.81 12.09
N SER A 631 22.48 -26.39 12.66
CA SER A 631 22.22 -24.99 13.03
C SER A 631 23.15 -24.51 14.15
N VAL A 632 23.39 -25.31 15.16
CA VAL A 632 24.32 -24.99 16.28
C VAL A 632 25.75 -24.87 15.76
N LYS A 633 26.20 -25.80 14.89
CA LYS A 633 27.52 -25.75 14.23
C LYS A 633 27.70 -24.47 13.43
N ARG A 634 26.65 -24.08 12.64
CA ARG A 634 26.63 -22.81 11.90
C ARG A 634 26.78 -21.61 12.83
N GLU A 635 26.04 -21.57 13.93
CA GLU A 635 26.05 -20.43 14.84
C GLU A 635 27.44 -20.26 15.53
N PHE A 636 28.11 -21.35 15.89
CA PHE A 636 29.47 -21.30 16.36
C PHE A 636 30.45 -20.74 15.34
N LEU A 637 30.40 -21.26 14.09
CA LEU A 637 31.24 -20.79 12.99
C LEU A 637 30.94 -19.33 12.63
N SER A 638 29.69 -18.91 12.64
CA SER A 638 29.28 -17.54 12.37
C SER A 638 29.75 -16.55 13.45
N GLY A 639 29.67 -16.94 14.72
CA GLY A 639 30.23 -16.17 15.84
C GLY A 639 31.72 -15.99 15.72
N TYR A 640 32.44 -17.07 15.40
CA TYR A 640 33.89 -17.02 15.16
C TYR A 640 34.24 -16.18 13.93
N HIS A 641 33.47 -16.31 12.83
CA HIS A 641 33.71 -15.61 11.59
C HIS A 641 33.41 -14.09 11.69
N GLY A 642 32.52 -13.71 12.58
CA GLY A 642 32.23 -12.30 12.90
C GLY A 642 33.47 -11.57 13.43
N GLY A 643 34.29 -12.22 14.30
CA GLY A 643 35.56 -11.69 14.79
C GLY A 643 36.70 -11.90 13.78
N ASP A 644 37.30 -13.08 13.76
CA ASP A 644 38.52 -13.41 13.00
C ASP A 644 38.29 -13.70 11.50
N GLY A 645 37.05 -13.88 11.05
CA GLY A 645 36.74 -14.12 9.63
C GLY A 645 36.94 -12.88 8.76
N SER A 646 37.24 -13.09 7.48
CA SER A 646 37.36 -12.00 6.49
C SER A 646 36.07 -11.75 5.74
N LYS A 647 35.81 -10.48 5.39
CA LYS A 647 34.70 -10.11 4.50
C LYS A 647 34.92 -10.61 3.07
N VAL A 648 33.84 -10.70 2.26
CA VAL A 648 33.93 -10.97 0.85
C VAL A 648 34.51 -9.75 0.10
N VAL A 649 35.58 -9.94 -0.65
CA VAL A 649 36.29 -8.87 -1.35
C VAL A 649 36.43 -9.20 -2.84
N VAL A 650 36.19 -8.23 -3.70
CA VAL A 650 36.48 -8.29 -5.13
C VAL A 650 37.81 -7.58 -5.41
N ASN A 651 38.77 -8.29 -5.99
CA ASN A 651 40.04 -7.70 -6.39
C ASN A 651 39.88 -7.04 -7.76
N SER A 652 39.68 -5.71 -7.76
CA SER A 652 39.45 -4.90 -8.97
C SER A 652 40.72 -4.63 -9.81
N SER A 653 41.90 -4.88 -9.24
CA SER A 653 43.20 -4.62 -9.91
C SER A 653 43.73 -5.79 -10.76
N ALA A 654 43.09 -6.97 -10.73
CA ALA A 654 43.47 -8.12 -11.54
C ALA A 654 42.80 -8.07 -12.92
N VAL A 655 43.49 -8.50 -13.95
CA VAL A 655 42.97 -8.62 -15.35
C VAL A 655 41.71 -9.52 -15.41
N GLN A 656 41.60 -10.46 -14.48
CA GLN A 656 40.37 -11.19 -14.17
C GLN A 656 39.95 -10.81 -12.75
N GLN A 657 38.86 -10.03 -12.59
CA GLN A 657 38.32 -9.66 -11.29
C GLN A 657 37.97 -10.91 -10.48
N GLN A 658 38.78 -11.23 -9.51
CA GLN A 658 38.64 -12.40 -8.66
C GLN A 658 37.94 -12.03 -7.36
N THR A 659 36.82 -12.66 -7.11
CA THR A 659 36.12 -12.58 -5.81
C THR A 659 36.73 -13.65 -4.90
N ARG A 660 37.09 -13.26 -3.70
CA ARG A 660 37.65 -14.18 -2.70
C ARG A 660 37.23 -13.80 -1.28
N ILE A 661 37.14 -14.81 -0.47
CA ILE A 661 37.09 -14.69 0.98
C ILE A 661 38.40 -15.28 1.51
N ARG A 662 39.16 -14.48 2.26
CA ARG A 662 40.32 -15.00 2.94
C ARG A 662 39.80 -15.74 4.17
N GLY A 663 40.30 -16.93 4.48
CA GLY A 663 39.88 -17.69 5.64
C GLY A 663 40.13 -16.99 7.00
N THR A 664 40.02 -17.73 8.05
CA THR A 664 40.30 -17.27 9.40
C THR A 664 41.79 -17.41 9.72
N ARG A 665 42.36 -16.38 10.34
CA ARG A 665 43.78 -16.36 10.72
C ARG A 665 43.93 -16.58 12.24
N CYS A 666 44.78 -17.50 12.61
CA CYS A 666 45.16 -17.77 14.02
C CYS A 666 46.65 -17.58 14.17
N ARG A 667 47.08 -16.66 15.03
CA ARG A 667 48.49 -16.47 15.38
C ARG A 667 48.88 -17.38 16.53
N SER A 668 50.05 -18.03 16.45
CA SER A 668 50.53 -19.00 17.40
C SER A 668 51.97 -18.76 17.72
N THR A 669 52.40 -19.12 18.94
CA THR A 669 53.83 -19.33 19.27
C THR A 669 54.25 -20.73 18.83
N ILE A 670 55.57 -21.02 18.80
CA ILE A 670 56.09 -22.35 18.43
C ILE A 670 55.57 -23.41 19.41
N GLU A 671 55.42 -23.06 20.69
CA GLU A 671 54.98 -23.98 21.76
C GLU A 671 53.49 -24.35 21.65
N THR A 672 52.64 -23.42 21.16
CA THR A 672 51.20 -23.62 21.03
C THR A 672 50.75 -24.02 19.62
N LEU A 673 51.68 -24.14 18.66
CA LEU A 673 51.42 -24.34 17.26
C LEU A 673 50.59 -25.59 16.99
N GLU A 674 50.86 -26.69 17.66
CA GLU A 674 50.17 -27.96 17.43
C GLU A 674 48.71 -27.90 17.94
N SER A 675 48.47 -27.30 19.10
CA SER A 675 47.13 -27.15 19.64
C SER A 675 46.24 -26.20 18.77
N HIS A 676 46.83 -25.15 18.23
CA HIS A 676 46.14 -24.23 17.34
C HIS A 676 45.82 -24.87 15.97
N ARG A 677 46.76 -25.74 15.47
CA ARG A 677 46.51 -26.51 14.27
C ARG A 677 45.40 -27.53 14.46
N ASP A 678 45.35 -28.20 15.61
CA ASP A 678 44.28 -29.13 15.95
C ASP A 678 42.94 -28.42 16.13
N TYR A 679 42.90 -27.23 16.70
CA TYR A 679 41.71 -26.37 16.76
C TYR A 679 41.20 -26.06 15.37
N LEU A 680 42.05 -25.60 14.43
CA LEU A 680 41.68 -25.31 13.07
C LEU A 680 41.28 -26.55 12.27
N LYS A 681 41.83 -27.73 12.54
CA LYS A 681 41.39 -29.00 11.94
C LYS A 681 39.94 -29.33 12.33
N ASN A 682 39.56 -29.15 13.59
CA ASN A 682 38.19 -29.37 14.04
C ASN A 682 37.24 -28.35 13.40
N MET A 683 37.63 -27.09 13.24
CA MET A 683 36.85 -26.12 12.46
C MET A 683 36.70 -26.54 10.98
N SER A 684 37.81 -27.05 10.38
CA SER A 684 37.80 -27.56 9.00
C SER A 684 36.79 -28.69 8.81
N LEU A 685 36.70 -29.60 9.80
CA LEU A 685 35.68 -30.65 9.80
C LEU A 685 34.27 -30.10 9.84
N LEU A 686 33.96 -29.10 10.69
CA LEU A 686 32.64 -28.46 10.74
C LEU A 686 32.28 -27.77 9.40
N TYR A 687 33.22 -27.06 8.76
CA TYR A 687 33.04 -26.53 7.43
C TYR A 687 32.75 -27.62 6.38
N GLY A 688 33.47 -28.77 6.49
CA GLY A 688 33.25 -29.92 5.63
C GLY A 688 31.87 -30.53 5.78
N GLU A 689 31.33 -30.63 6.99
CA GLU A 689 29.94 -31.07 7.25
C GLU A 689 28.90 -30.14 6.60
N LEU A 690 29.22 -28.86 6.44
CA LEU A 690 28.40 -27.87 5.72
C LEU A 690 28.72 -27.85 4.21
N GLY A 691 29.50 -28.78 3.67
CA GLY A 691 29.88 -28.85 2.26
C GLY A 691 30.90 -27.80 1.81
N ILE A 692 31.61 -27.14 2.74
CA ILE A 692 32.58 -26.10 2.45
C ILE A 692 34.01 -26.67 2.59
N GLU A 693 34.71 -26.79 1.48
CA GLU A 693 36.10 -27.27 1.47
C GLU A 693 37.10 -26.20 1.97
N THR A 694 37.96 -26.57 2.89
CA THR A 694 38.97 -25.71 3.47
C THR A 694 40.35 -26.36 3.51
N ASN A 695 41.42 -25.53 3.54
CA ASN A 695 42.80 -25.94 3.68
C ASN A 695 43.48 -25.13 4.80
N ILE A 696 44.38 -25.72 5.53
CA ILE A 696 45.18 -25.06 6.58
C ILE A 696 46.58 -24.78 6.03
N THR A 697 46.91 -23.50 5.88
CA THR A 697 48.21 -23.04 5.39
C THR A 697 48.96 -22.31 6.49
N GLN A 698 50.29 -22.53 6.54
CA GLN A 698 51.18 -21.94 7.55
C GLN A 698 52.02 -20.82 6.92
N TYR A 699 52.03 -19.64 7.52
CA TYR A 699 52.80 -18.49 7.09
C TYR A 699 53.76 -18.02 8.19
N LYS A 700 54.93 -17.48 7.80
CA LYS A 700 55.82 -16.80 8.74
C LYS A 700 55.16 -15.50 9.24
N ALA A 701 55.05 -15.34 10.55
CA ALA A 701 54.57 -14.06 11.10
C ALA A 701 55.64 -12.97 10.97
N LYS A 702 55.22 -11.69 10.98
CA LYS A 702 56.15 -10.56 10.99
C LYS A 702 56.94 -10.43 12.29
N GLU A 703 56.44 -11.00 13.37
CA GLU A 703 57.08 -11.02 14.69
C GLU A 703 57.90 -12.29 14.86
N GLU A 704 59.14 -12.15 15.30
CA GLU A 704 60.04 -13.27 15.57
C GLU A 704 59.45 -14.23 16.61
N GLY A 705 59.57 -15.52 16.38
CA GLY A 705 59.03 -16.55 17.28
C GLY A 705 57.54 -16.83 17.16
N LYS A 706 56.82 -16.17 16.21
CA LYS A 706 55.40 -16.42 15.96
C LYS A 706 55.15 -16.95 14.57
N VAL A 707 54.07 -17.72 14.44
CA VAL A 707 53.62 -18.35 13.21
C VAL A 707 52.14 -18.05 13.02
N ASP A 708 51.75 -17.71 11.79
CA ASP A 708 50.37 -17.51 11.43
C ASP A 708 49.81 -18.76 10.73
N LEU A 709 48.83 -19.40 11.33
CA LEU A 709 48.03 -20.45 10.70
C LEU A 709 46.77 -19.80 10.07
N VAL A 710 46.51 -20.14 8.83
CA VAL A 710 45.33 -19.62 8.12
C VAL A 710 44.51 -20.80 7.62
N LEU A 711 43.24 -20.84 8.00
CA LEU A 711 42.25 -21.75 7.43
C LEU A 711 41.70 -21.07 6.19
N GLU A 712 42.12 -21.49 5.02
CA GLU A 712 41.76 -20.91 3.75
C GLU A 712 40.60 -21.68 3.11
N PHE A 713 39.63 -20.94 2.56
CA PHE A 713 38.54 -21.51 1.77
C PHE A 713 39.02 -21.76 0.34
N LYS A 714 38.49 -22.81 -0.32
CA LYS A 714 38.77 -23.09 -1.71
C LYS A 714 38.36 -21.89 -2.58
N HIS A 715 39.22 -21.46 -3.50
CA HIS A 715 39.03 -20.26 -4.33
C HIS A 715 38.09 -20.52 -5.53
N SER A 716 36.88 -21.05 -5.26
CA SER A 716 35.82 -21.15 -6.26
C SER A 716 34.69 -20.16 -5.95
N GLN A 717 34.01 -19.69 -7.01
CA GLN A 717 32.88 -18.77 -6.83
C GLN A 717 31.77 -19.40 -5.97
N GLY A 718 31.51 -20.70 -6.18
CA GLY A 718 30.55 -21.47 -5.38
C GLY A 718 30.93 -21.57 -3.91
N ALA A 719 32.19 -21.77 -3.57
CA ALA A 719 32.64 -21.82 -2.19
C ALA A 719 32.51 -20.46 -1.46
N VAL A 720 32.79 -19.36 -2.15
CA VAL A 720 32.58 -18.01 -1.60
C VAL A 720 31.10 -17.74 -1.31
N LEU A 721 30.22 -18.13 -2.22
CA LEU A 721 28.77 -18.00 -2.00
C LEU A 721 28.28 -18.92 -0.87
N ALA A 722 28.76 -20.16 -0.83
CA ALA A 722 28.42 -21.10 0.25
C ALA A 722 28.80 -20.56 1.64
N VAL A 723 29.99 -20.00 1.84
CA VAL A 723 30.37 -19.36 3.08
C VAL A 723 29.47 -18.18 3.43
N ALA A 724 29.17 -17.33 2.46
CA ALA A 724 28.33 -16.16 2.68
C ALA A 724 26.87 -16.55 3.04
N ASP A 725 26.31 -17.53 2.32
CA ASP A 725 24.89 -17.91 2.45
C ASP A 725 24.63 -18.87 3.63
N MET A 726 25.60 -19.71 3.97
CA MET A 726 25.45 -20.71 5.04
C MET A 726 25.97 -20.24 6.39
N ILE A 727 27.09 -19.50 6.42
CA ILE A 727 27.75 -19.12 7.69
C ILE A 727 27.39 -17.70 8.09
N GLY A 728 27.68 -16.71 7.24
CA GLY A 728 27.45 -15.30 7.56
C GLY A 728 28.40 -14.73 8.63
N TYR A 729 27.93 -13.66 9.31
CA TYR A 729 28.70 -12.91 10.31
C TYR A 729 27.82 -12.55 11.52
N ARG A 730 28.05 -13.14 12.69
CA ARG A 730 27.40 -12.75 13.94
C ARG A 730 28.21 -11.69 14.67
N TYR A 731 27.54 -10.76 15.32
CA TYR A 731 28.12 -9.63 16.06
C TYR A 731 29.09 -8.78 15.25
N CYS A 732 28.91 -8.72 13.90
CA CYS A 732 29.70 -7.90 13.00
C CYS A 732 28.89 -7.43 11.78
N ASN A 733 27.99 -6.50 12.01
CA ASN A 733 27.08 -5.97 10.97
C ASN A 733 27.84 -5.23 9.87
N HIS A 734 28.98 -4.60 10.19
CA HIS A 734 29.84 -3.96 9.20
C HIS A 734 30.35 -4.93 8.12
N LYS A 735 30.89 -6.10 8.49
CA LYS A 735 31.34 -7.12 7.51
C LYS A 735 30.17 -7.64 6.67
N ARG A 736 29.01 -7.80 7.28
CA ARG A 736 27.78 -8.21 6.64
C ARG A 736 27.35 -7.21 5.55
N ARG A 737 27.29 -5.92 5.88
CA ARG A 737 26.91 -4.84 4.95
C ARG A 737 27.91 -4.68 3.80
N GLU A 738 29.21 -4.66 4.10
CA GLU A 738 30.23 -4.53 3.08
C GLU A 738 30.31 -5.73 2.13
N SER A 739 29.93 -6.93 2.59
CA SER A 739 29.93 -8.14 1.78
C SER A 739 28.76 -8.21 0.80
N ILE A 740 27.61 -7.55 1.06
CA ILE A 740 26.39 -7.74 0.27
C ILE A 740 26.57 -7.37 -1.20
N ILE A 741 27.23 -6.24 -1.49
CA ILE A 741 27.45 -5.77 -2.87
C ILE A 741 28.35 -6.75 -3.62
N ALA A 742 29.39 -7.29 -2.95
CA ALA A 742 30.31 -8.28 -3.53
C ALA A 742 29.60 -9.62 -3.77
N ILE A 743 28.72 -10.04 -2.85
CA ILE A 743 27.91 -11.27 -2.97
C ILE A 743 26.92 -11.13 -4.15
N GLU A 744 26.18 -10.06 -4.24
CA GLU A 744 25.21 -9.84 -5.32
C GLU A 744 25.91 -9.66 -6.69
N TYR A 745 27.08 -9.02 -6.72
CA TYR A 745 27.94 -9.00 -7.91
C TYR A 745 28.32 -10.41 -8.35
N LEU A 746 28.74 -11.26 -7.41
CA LEU A 746 29.14 -12.63 -7.68
C LEU A 746 27.94 -13.46 -8.19
N ARG A 747 26.77 -13.35 -7.57
CA ARG A 747 25.54 -14.00 -8.02
C ARG A 747 25.14 -13.59 -9.44
N THR A 748 25.16 -12.29 -9.72
CA THR A 748 24.84 -11.75 -11.05
C THR A 748 25.80 -12.30 -12.11
N ARG A 749 27.08 -12.43 -11.76
CA ARG A 749 28.09 -13.00 -12.64
C ARG A 749 27.95 -14.51 -12.85
N THR A 750 27.54 -15.26 -11.84
CA THR A 750 27.27 -16.69 -11.90
C THR A 750 26.09 -16.99 -12.82
N ASN A 751 25.11 -16.09 -12.89
CA ASN A 751 23.98 -16.15 -13.82
C ASN A 751 24.32 -15.68 -15.26
N GLY A 752 25.59 -15.52 -15.58
CA GLY A 752 26.06 -15.25 -16.98
C GLY A 752 26.13 -13.76 -17.34
N ILE A 753 25.72 -12.84 -16.48
CA ILE A 753 25.76 -11.40 -16.76
C ILE A 753 27.13 -10.84 -16.36
N LYS A 754 27.91 -10.32 -17.33
CA LYS A 754 29.25 -9.79 -17.11
C LYS A 754 29.20 -8.26 -16.87
N PHE A 755 29.50 -7.83 -15.65
CA PHE A 755 29.70 -6.43 -15.30
C PHE A 755 31.14 -6.17 -14.83
N ASP A 756 31.61 -4.94 -14.99
CA ASP A 756 32.77 -4.44 -14.26
C ASP A 756 32.35 -4.13 -12.81
N TYR A 757 33.16 -4.55 -11.82
CA TYR A 757 32.80 -4.38 -10.40
C TYR A 757 32.60 -2.91 -10.00
N ASN A 758 33.45 -2.00 -10.49
CA ASN A 758 33.32 -0.59 -10.13
C ASN A 758 32.06 0.05 -10.75
N LYS A 759 31.68 -0.38 -11.96
CA LYS A 759 30.41 -0.01 -12.58
C LYS A 759 29.23 -0.63 -11.82
N PHE A 760 29.36 -1.89 -11.39
CA PHE A 760 28.34 -2.57 -10.59
C PHE A 760 28.07 -1.82 -9.27
N VAL A 761 29.12 -1.47 -8.52
CA VAL A 761 28.99 -0.70 -7.27
C VAL A 761 28.27 0.63 -7.50
N LYS A 762 28.59 1.35 -8.59
CA LYS A 762 27.92 2.64 -8.92
C LYS A 762 26.45 2.48 -9.31
N CYS A 763 26.10 1.39 -9.98
CA CYS A 763 24.74 1.16 -10.50
C CYS A 763 23.81 0.50 -9.47
N PHE A 764 24.36 -0.32 -8.57
CA PHE A 764 23.60 -1.21 -7.69
C PHE A 764 23.84 -0.98 -6.20
N GLY A 765 24.84 -0.21 -5.79
CA GLY A 765 25.01 0.20 -4.40
C GLY A 765 23.94 1.23 -3.99
N TYR A 766 23.22 0.99 -2.89
CA TYR A 766 22.16 1.89 -2.43
C TYR A 766 22.08 1.89 -0.90
N LYS A 767 22.41 3.02 -0.23
CA LYS A 767 22.30 3.20 1.22
C LYS A 767 22.72 1.96 2.04
N GLU A 768 23.93 1.44 1.81
CA GLU A 768 24.48 0.24 2.46
C GLU A 768 23.77 -1.10 2.14
N GLN A 769 22.82 -1.10 1.21
CA GLN A 769 22.17 -2.27 0.63
C GLN A 769 22.58 -2.45 -0.84
N CYS A 770 22.10 -3.49 -1.47
CA CYS A 770 22.33 -3.74 -2.88
C CYS A 770 21.01 -3.73 -3.65
N LEU A 771 21.05 -3.27 -4.88
CA LEU A 771 19.95 -3.35 -5.83
C LEU A 771 20.20 -4.50 -6.81
N THR A 772 19.14 -5.14 -7.28
CA THR A 772 19.18 -6.13 -8.34
C THR A 772 18.04 -5.88 -9.32
N PHE A 773 18.27 -6.03 -10.63
CA PHE A 773 17.19 -5.91 -11.60
C PHE A 773 16.23 -7.08 -11.50
N VAL A 774 14.96 -6.83 -11.74
CA VAL A 774 14.00 -7.86 -12.10
C VAL A 774 14.38 -8.42 -13.46
N GLU A 775 14.61 -9.72 -13.55
CA GLU A 775 14.94 -10.40 -14.80
C GLU A 775 13.69 -10.87 -15.52
N SER A 776 12.78 -11.50 -14.78
CA SER A 776 11.52 -11.99 -15.33
C SER A 776 10.42 -12.05 -14.27
N VAL A 777 9.19 -11.93 -14.73
CA VAL A 777 7.97 -12.17 -13.95
C VAL A 777 7.13 -13.16 -14.73
N SER A 778 6.86 -14.33 -14.18
CA SER A 778 6.14 -15.42 -14.85
C SER A 778 5.02 -15.98 -13.99
N ASP A 779 3.98 -16.51 -14.62
CA ASP A 779 2.92 -17.22 -13.92
C ASP A 779 3.40 -18.62 -13.52
N ILE A 780 2.95 -19.08 -12.34
CA ILE A 780 3.23 -20.42 -11.82
C ILE A 780 1.94 -21.14 -11.39
N PRO A 781 1.97 -22.48 -11.31
CA PRO A 781 0.82 -23.26 -10.87
C PRO A 781 0.31 -22.89 -9.48
N PRO A 782 -0.94 -23.22 -9.13
CA PRO A 782 -1.51 -23.02 -7.80
C PRO A 782 -0.69 -23.72 -6.71
N GLU A 783 -0.43 -22.99 -5.61
CA GLU A 783 0.24 -23.49 -4.41
C GLU A 783 -0.42 -22.89 -3.16
N LEU A 784 -0.19 -23.54 -2.00
CA LEU A 784 -0.55 -22.94 -0.71
C LEU A 784 0.27 -21.69 -0.45
N VAL A 785 -0.41 -20.62 -0.04
CA VAL A 785 0.20 -19.34 0.28
C VAL A 785 0.00 -18.97 1.74
N TYR A 786 0.94 -18.20 2.27
CA TYR A 786 1.08 -17.89 3.68
C TYR A 786 1.31 -16.39 3.85
N ASP A 787 0.82 -15.82 4.92
CA ASP A 787 1.16 -14.45 5.33
C ASP A 787 1.07 -14.31 6.84
N PHE A 788 1.65 -13.25 7.38
CA PHE A 788 1.54 -12.89 8.78
C PHE A 788 1.55 -11.38 8.99
N THR A 789 0.92 -10.95 10.08
CA THR A 789 0.81 -9.55 10.46
C THR A 789 1.95 -9.17 11.40
N THR A 790 2.70 -8.12 11.07
CA THR A 790 3.76 -7.58 11.94
C THR A 790 3.25 -6.43 12.80
N ILE A 791 3.75 -6.34 14.06
CA ILE A 791 3.37 -5.28 15.00
C ILE A 791 4.04 -3.95 14.64
N SER A 792 5.21 -3.98 13.97
CA SER A 792 5.96 -2.76 13.67
C SER A 792 5.24 -1.84 12.67
N ASN A 793 5.39 -0.55 12.86
CA ASN A 793 4.86 0.46 11.93
C ASN A 793 5.50 0.42 10.53
N ASN A 794 6.54 -0.38 10.33
CA ASN A 794 7.22 -0.51 9.05
C ASN A 794 6.47 -1.42 8.07
N HIS A 795 5.59 -2.30 8.56
CA HIS A 795 4.77 -3.24 7.78
C HIS A 795 5.54 -3.98 6.68
N SER A 796 6.83 -4.24 6.95
CA SER A 796 7.74 -4.90 6.03
C SER A 796 8.51 -6.02 6.74
N PHE A 797 8.95 -6.99 5.96
CA PHE A 797 9.85 -8.03 6.43
C PHE A 797 10.78 -8.49 5.30
N VAL A 798 11.74 -9.32 5.64
CA VAL A 798 12.70 -9.86 4.68
C VAL A 798 12.27 -11.26 4.25
N ALA A 799 11.92 -11.39 2.97
CA ALA A 799 11.53 -12.65 2.34
C ALA A 799 12.49 -12.99 1.21
N ASN A 800 13.12 -14.17 1.25
CA ASN A 800 14.14 -14.60 0.28
C ASN A 800 15.27 -13.56 0.09
N GLY A 801 15.59 -12.79 1.13
CA GLY A 801 16.55 -11.70 1.10
C GLY A 801 16.08 -10.44 0.34
N MET A 802 14.81 -10.32 0.01
CA MET A 802 14.17 -9.14 -0.59
C MET A 802 13.26 -8.45 0.43
N VAL A 803 13.15 -7.12 0.35
CA VAL A 803 12.26 -6.34 1.22
C VAL A 803 10.85 -6.39 0.65
N THR A 804 9.92 -6.96 1.40
CA THR A 804 8.53 -7.20 1.01
C THR A 804 7.56 -6.60 2.04
N HIS A 805 6.32 -6.43 1.65
CA HIS A 805 5.26 -5.82 2.44
C HIS A 805 4.24 -6.87 2.90
N ASN A 806 3.60 -6.65 4.06
CA ASN A 806 2.45 -7.41 4.53
C ASN A 806 1.19 -6.98 3.76
N CYS A 807 0.14 -7.81 3.70
CA CYS A 807 -0.97 -7.61 2.78
C CYS A 807 -2.20 -6.84 3.31
N MET A 808 -3.30 -7.48 3.75
CA MET A 808 -4.46 -6.75 4.27
C MET A 808 -4.08 -5.84 5.44
N PRO A 809 -3.20 -6.24 6.33
CA PRO A 809 -2.59 -5.34 7.32
C PRO A 809 -1.81 -4.17 6.73
N SER A 810 -1.36 -4.25 5.46
CA SER A 810 -0.66 -3.14 4.80
C SER A 810 -1.55 -1.92 4.61
N ARG A 811 -2.85 -2.12 4.49
CA ARG A 811 -3.84 -1.03 4.46
C ARG A 811 -4.16 -0.51 5.85
N MET A 812 -3.76 -1.25 6.90
CA MET A 812 -3.96 -0.91 8.32
C MET A 812 -5.39 -0.49 8.63
N THR A 813 -6.35 -1.16 8.02
CA THR A 813 -7.78 -0.95 8.25
C THR A 813 -8.28 -1.85 9.37
N ILE A 814 -7.61 -1.83 10.52
CA ILE A 814 -7.96 -2.61 11.73
C ILE A 814 -9.37 -2.24 12.20
N ASN A 815 -9.74 -0.98 12.00
CA ASN A 815 -11.07 -0.48 12.31
C ASN A 815 -12.19 -1.26 11.59
N GLN A 816 -11.96 -1.81 10.40
CA GLN A 816 -12.96 -2.65 9.70
C GLN A 816 -13.17 -3.98 10.42
N LEU A 817 -12.10 -4.59 10.93
CA LEU A 817 -12.21 -5.82 11.72
C LEU A 817 -12.94 -5.56 13.05
N MET A 818 -12.59 -4.46 13.72
CA MET A 818 -13.27 -4.03 14.95
C MET A 818 -14.75 -3.72 14.69
N GLU A 819 -15.09 -3.05 13.60
CA GLU A 819 -16.47 -2.81 13.16
C GLU A 819 -17.23 -4.12 12.99
N SER A 820 -16.63 -5.13 12.36
CA SER A 820 -17.25 -6.43 12.12
C SER A 820 -17.50 -7.20 13.43
N VAL A 821 -16.52 -7.24 14.35
CA VAL A 821 -16.65 -7.90 15.67
C VAL A 821 -17.73 -7.23 16.51
N LEU A 822 -17.70 -5.90 16.60
CA LEU A 822 -18.72 -5.13 17.34
C LEU A 822 -20.09 -5.29 16.70
N GLY A 823 -20.19 -5.20 15.37
CA GLY A 823 -21.45 -5.38 14.66
C GLY A 823 -22.05 -6.78 14.87
N LYS A 824 -21.21 -7.81 14.91
CA LYS A 824 -21.65 -9.18 15.21
C LYS A 824 -22.21 -9.31 16.63
N SER A 825 -21.50 -8.78 17.65
CA SER A 825 -22.01 -8.75 19.02
C SER A 825 -23.32 -7.96 19.14
N CYS A 826 -23.40 -6.79 18.50
CA CYS A 826 -24.60 -5.97 18.51
C CYS A 826 -25.80 -6.63 17.83
N ALA A 827 -25.57 -7.37 16.74
CA ALA A 827 -26.63 -8.13 16.07
C ALA A 827 -27.19 -9.24 16.96
N LEU A 828 -26.33 -9.92 17.74
CA LEU A 828 -26.72 -10.97 18.67
C LEU A 828 -27.48 -10.40 19.90
N GLU A 829 -27.03 -9.25 20.39
CA GLU A 829 -27.62 -8.60 21.58
C GLU A 829 -28.83 -7.70 21.25
N GLY A 830 -29.11 -7.43 19.98
CA GLY A 830 -30.17 -6.51 19.56
C GLY A 830 -29.88 -5.03 19.90
N THR A 831 -28.61 -4.63 19.94
CA THR A 831 -28.14 -3.28 20.30
C THR A 831 -27.42 -2.59 19.15
N PHE A 832 -27.14 -1.30 19.27
CA PHE A 832 -26.24 -0.56 18.36
C PHE A 832 -24.87 -0.37 19.01
N GLY A 833 -23.81 -0.46 18.22
CA GLY A 833 -22.42 -0.33 18.66
C GLY A 833 -21.93 1.12 18.61
N ASP A 834 -21.26 1.56 19.67
CA ASP A 834 -20.55 2.84 19.71
C ASP A 834 -19.08 2.65 19.31
N ALA A 835 -18.71 3.21 18.18
CA ALA A 835 -17.34 3.21 17.62
C ALA A 835 -16.70 4.61 17.65
N THR A 836 -17.10 5.44 18.61
CA THR A 836 -16.53 6.79 18.78
C THR A 836 -15.04 6.69 19.04
N PRO A 837 -14.19 7.46 18.32
CA PRO A 837 -12.75 7.40 18.47
C PRO A 837 -12.29 7.93 19.85
N PHE A 838 -11.09 7.53 20.24
CA PHE A 838 -10.37 8.00 21.42
C PHE A 838 -11.08 7.67 22.75
N THR A 839 -11.90 6.63 22.76
CA THR A 839 -12.46 6.09 24.00
C THR A 839 -11.41 5.24 24.72
N SER A 840 -11.09 5.57 25.96
CA SER A 840 -10.17 4.80 26.78
C SER A 840 -10.92 3.70 27.54
N SER A 841 -10.60 2.42 27.27
CA SER A 841 -10.94 1.32 28.15
C SER A 841 -9.71 0.91 28.99
N SER A 842 -9.95 0.32 30.16
CA SER A 842 -8.89 -0.12 31.06
C SER A 842 -8.10 -1.32 30.53
N VAL A 843 -8.65 -2.08 29.59
CA VAL A 843 -8.11 -3.33 29.04
C VAL A 843 -7.65 -3.14 27.59
N GLY A 844 -8.17 -2.14 26.88
CA GLY A 844 -7.99 -1.96 25.44
C GLY A 844 -9.29 -2.20 24.69
N VAL A 845 -9.62 -1.31 23.75
CA VAL A 845 -10.91 -1.36 23.03
C VAL A 845 -11.06 -2.68 22.25
N ALA A 846 -10.00 -3.17 21.63
CA ALA A 846 -10.05 -4.41 20.84
C ALA A 846 -10.29 -5.64 21.73
N ASP A 847 -9.67 -5.71 22.88
CA ASP A 847 -9.83 -6.82 23.83
C ASP A 847 -11.24 -6.85 24.41
N ASP A 848 -11.80 -5.68 24.78
CA ASP A 848 -13.18 -5.55 25.24
C ASP A 848 -14.19 -6.07 24.19
N LEU A 849 -13.97 -5.74 22.90
CA LEU A 849 -14.82 -6.23 21.82
C LEU A 849 -14.73 -7.75 21.65
N CYS A 850 -13.54 -8.31 21.75
CA CYS A 850 -13.32 -9.75 21.67
C CYS A 850 -13.94 -10.49 22.84
N GLU A 851 -13.83 -9.95 24.07
CA GLU A 851 -14.47 -10.53 25.26
C GLU A 851 -16.00 -10.50 25.15
N ARG A 852 -16.57 -9.38 24.69
CA ARG A 852 -17.99 -9.22 24.46
C ARG A 852 -18.53 -10.26 23.46
N LEU A 853 -17.81 -10.52 22.36
CA LEU A 853 -18.19 -11.57 21.42
C LEU A 853 -18.10 -12.96 22.05
N GLY A 854 -17.07 -13.21 22.88
CA GLY A 854 -16.93 -14.47 23.62
C GLY A 854 -18.04 -14.74 24.64
N MET A 855 -18.62 -13.68 25.26
CA MET A 855 -19.79 -13.79 26.13
C MET A 855 -21.05 -14.27 25.38
N ASN A 856 -21.10 -14.04 24.07
CA ASN A 856 -22.19 -14.49 23.19
C ASN A 856 -21.95 -15.89 22.59
N GLU A 857 -21.04 -16.68 23.16
CA GLU A 857 -20.71 -18.06 22.78
C GLU A 857 -20.06 -18.20 21.38
N PHE A 858 -19.55 -17.09 20.79
CA PHE A 858 -18.79 -17.11 19.56
C PHE A 858 -17.28 -17.05 19.83
N GLU A 859 -16.49 -17.46 18.85
CA GLU A 859 -15.03 -17.34 18.96
C GLU A 859 -14.65 -15.85 19.08
N LYS A 860 -13.83 -15.53 20.09
CA LYS A 860 -13.40 -14.16 20.43
C LYS A 860 -12.77 -13.41 19.26
N LYS A 861 -12.14 -14.12 18.33
CA LYS A 861 -11.50 -13.54 17.13
C LYS A 861 -12.46 -13.23 15.98
N GLY A 862 -13.73 -13.60 16.08
CA GLY A 862 -14.74 -13.37 15.05
C GLY A 862 -14.68 -14.35 13.86
N THR A 863 -13.90 -15.42 13.97
CA THR A 863 -13.81 -16.47 12.95
C THR A 863 -14.92 -17.50 13.13
N GLU A 864 -15.34 -18.11 12.01
CA GLU A 864 -16.28 -19.23 11.98
C GLU A 864 -15.82 -20.28 10.97
N PRO A 865 -16.13 -21.58 11.20
CA PRO A 865 -15.86 -22.63 10.23
C PRO A 865 -16.72 -22.42 8.98
N LEU A 866 -16.06 -22.22 7.83
CA LEU A 866 -16.73 -22.10 6.54
C LEU A 866 -16.53 -23.35 5.69
N TYR A 867 -17.57 -23.70 4.94
CA TYR A 867 -17.58 -24.80 3.98
C TYR A 867 -17.76 -24.24 2.56
N ASN A 868 -17.04 -24.81 1.61
CA ASN A 868 -17.10 -24.41 0.22
C ASN A 868 -18.45 -24.80 -0.40
N GLY A 869 -19.20 -23.85 -0.95
CA GLY A 869 -20.50 -24.10 -1.56
C GLY A 869 -20.45 -25.02 -2.77
N MET A 870 -19.35 -25.02 -3.54
CA MET A 870 -19.20 -25.83 -4.75
C MET A 870 -18.74 -27.27 -4.46
N THR A 871 -17.83 -27.47 -3.48
CA THR A 871 -17.22 -28.77 -3.19
C THR A 871 -17.74 -29.42 -1.91
N GLY A 872 -18.33 -28.64 -0.99
CA GLY A 872 -18.73 -29.07 0.33
C GLY A 872 -17.58 -29.27 1.32
N GLU A 873 -16.33 -28.98 0.90
CA GLU A 873 -15.15 -29.17 1.73
C GLU A 873 -15.01 -28.06 2.76
N TYR A 874 -14.42 -28.39 3.91
CA TYR A 874 -14.07 -27.41 4.93
C TYR A 874 -12.97 -26.47 4.44
N MET A 875 -13.23 -25.15 4.44
CA MET A 875 -12.30 -24.13 3.98
C MET A 875 -11.34 -23.65 5.08
N GLY A 876 -11.69 -23.87 6.34
CA GLY A 876 -10.99 -23.33 7.52
C GLY A 876 -11.84 -22.37 8.32
N ASP A 877 -11.26 -21.85 9.40
CA ASP A 877 -11.89 -20.81 10.22
C ASP A 877 -11.67 -19.46 9.55
N VAL A 878 -12.76 -18.87 9.06
CA VAL A 878 -12.75 -17.63 8.26
C VAL A 878 -13.37 -16.51 9.07
N PHE A 879 -12.74 -15.32 9.03
CA PHE A 879 -13.30 -14.12 9.65
C PHE A 879 -14.56 -13.69 8.90
N ILE A 880 -15.71 -13.66 9.61
CA ILE A 880 -17.02 -13.32 9.04
C ILE A 880 -17.84 -12.49 10.03
N GLY A 881 -18.48 -11.45 9.54
CA GLY A 881 -19.38 -10.62 10.32
C GLY A 881 -19.97 -9.46 9.51
N PRO A 882 -20.91 -8.71 10.10
CA PRO A 882 -21.56 -7.59 9.45
C PRO A 882 -20.60 -6.39 9.35
N VAL A 883 -20.52 -5.81 8.17
CA VAL A 883 -19.77 -4.56 7.87
C VAL A 883 -20.67 -3.65 7.05
N TYR A 884 -20.65 -2.37 7.34
CA TYR A 884 -21.39 -1.38 6.59
C TYR A 884 -20.74 -1.06 5.26
N TYR A 885 -21.37 -1.45 4.15
CA TYR A 885 -20.90 -1.26 2.79
C TYR A 885 -21.70 -0.19 2.06
N GLN A 886 -21.02 0.54 1.18
CA GLN A 886 -21.55 1.61 0.36
C GLN A 886 -21.39 1.25 -1.12
N ARG A 887 -22.44 1.50 -1.94
CA ARG A 887 -22.33 1.45 -3.39
C ARG A 887 -21.90 2.83 -3.89
N LEU A 888 -20.85 2.89 -4.69
CA LEU A 888 -20.32 4.13 -5.25
C LEU A 888 -21.00 4.44 -6.58
N LYS A 889 -21.09 5.75 -6.94
CA LYS A 889 -21.73 6.22 -8.18
C LYS A 889 -21.03 5.77 -9.48
N HIS A 890 -19.89 5.10 -9.40
CA HIS A 890 -19.14 4.60 -10.54
C HIS A 890 -19.70 3.28 -11.04
N LEU A 891 -20.72 3.35 -11.88
CA LEU A 891 -21.40 2.20 -12.49
C LEU A 891 -20.72 1.78 -13.78
N VAL A 892 -20.58 0.47 -14.01
CA VAL A 892 -19.95 -0.09 -15.23
C VAL A 892 -20.74 0.29 -16.48
N SER A 893 -22.08 0.28 -16.42
CA SER A 893 -22.97 0.63 -17.52
C SER A 893 -22.74 2.05 -18.07
N GLU A 894 -22.28 2.97 -17.24
CA GLU A 894 -21.95 4.34 -17.64
C GLU A 894 -20.52 4.50 -18.18
N LYS A 895 -19.64 3.52 -17.98
CA LYS A 895 -18.22 3.57 -18.35
C LYS A 895 -17.85 2.66 -19.52
N ILE A 896 -18.56 1.55 -19.70
CA ILE A 896 -18.32 0.63 -20.81
C ILE A 896 -18.52 1.34 -22.15
N HIS A 897 -17.54 1.18 -23.05
CA HIS A 897 -17.57 1.81 -24.36
C HIS A 897 -16.91 0.90 -25.39
N ALA A 898 -17.56 0.78 -26.54
CA ALA A 898 -17.03 0.05 -27.68
C ALA A 898 -17.33 0.80 -28.96
N ARG A 899 -16.41 0.75 -29.92
CA ARG A 899 -16.55 1.32 -31.25
C ARG A 899 -15.94 0.40 -32.28
N SER A 900 -16.64 0.11 -33.35
CA SER A 900 -16.10 -0.49 -34.58
C SER A 900 -15.85 0.60 -35.63
N GLN A 901 -16.90 1.19 -36.13
CA GLN A 901 -16.91 2.35 -37.04
C GLN A 901 -17.90 3.38 -36.50
N GLY A 902 -17.64 4.66 -36.72
CA GLY A 902 -18.46 5.72 -36.19
C GLY A 902 -18.08 7.09 -36.76
N PRO A 903 -18.61 8.19 -36.20
CA PRO A 903 -18.40 9.54 -36.69
C PRO A 903 -16.93 9.98 -36.58
N ASN A 904 -16.47 10.72 -37.59
CA ASN A 904 -15.12 11.28 -37.68
C ASN A 904 -15.18 12.80 -37.59
N ALA A 905 -14.10 13.42 -37.11
CA ALA A 905 -13.93 14.88 -37.08
C ALA A 905 -13.83 15.39 -38.54
N THR A 906 -14.51 16.50 -38.84
CA THR A 906 -14.53 17.09 -40.20
C THR A 906 -13.17 17.61 -40.64
N LEU A 907 -12.39 18.23 -39.75
CA LEU A 907 -11.10 18.83 -40.04
C LEU A 907 -10.00 17.77 -40.23
N THR A 908 -9.83 16.87 -39.26
CA THR A 908 -8.75 15.86 -39.23
C THR A 908 -9.12 14.55 -39.87
N ARG A 909 -10.40 14.28 -40.09
CA ARG A 909 -10.99 13.00 -40.53
C ARG A 909 -10.63 11.81 -39.61
N GLN A 910 -10.13 12.08 -38.45
CA GLN A 910 -9.89 11.07 -37.43
C GLN A 910 -11.15 10.75 -36.62
N PRO A 911 -11.27 9.55 -36.03
CA PRO A 911 -12.38 9.25 -35.13
C PRO A 911 -12.55 10.33 -34.05
N LEU A 912 -13.79 10.70 -33.75
CA LEU A 912 -14.11 11.61 -32.64
C LEU A 912 -13.60 11.01 -31.33
N GLU A 913 -13.37 11.84 -30.31
CA GLU A 913 -12.99 11.43 -28.97
C GLU A 913 -14.21 11.48 -28.03
N GLY A 914 -14.27 10.50 -27.11
CA GLY A 914 -15.27 10.46 -26.03
C GLY A 914 -16.47 9.54 -26.30
N ARG A 915 -16.87 8.80 -25.24
CA ARG A 915 -18.00 7.87 -25.26
C ARG A 915 -19.30 8.51 -25.70
N SER A 916 -19.58 9.75 -25.24
CA SER A 916 -20.82 10.50 -25.56
C SER A 916 -20.97 10.83 -27.02
N ARG A 917 -19.89 10.77 -27.81
CA ARG A 917 -19.86 11.06 -29.25
C ARG A 917 -19.64 9.81 -30.10
N GLU A 918 -19.78 8.61 -29.51
CA GLU A 918 -19.39 7.35 -30.14
C GLU A 918 -17.96 7.39 -30.69
N GLY A 919 -17.05 8.02 -29.92
CA GLY A 919 -15.69 8.25 -30.32
C GLY A 919 -14.82 7.00 -30.22
N GLY A 920 -13.64 7.06 -30.83
CA GLY A 920 -12.61 6.02 -30.75
C GLY A 920 -11.86 6.06 -29.43
N LEU A 921 -11.16 4.97 -29.14
CA LEU A 921 -10.18 4.91 -28.07
C LEU A 921 -8.88 5.57 -28.55
N ARG A 922 -8.24 6.35 -27.68
CA ARG A 922 -6.98 7.02 -28.01
C ARG A 922 -5.82 6.03 -28.01
N PHE A 923 -5.15 5.90 -29.14
CA PHE A 923 -3.86 5.27 -29.25
C PHE A 923 -2.78 6.35 -29.08
N GLY A 924 -2.29 6.51 -27.85
CA GLY A 924 -1.38 7.58 -27.50
C GLY A 924 0.07 7.35 -27.95
N GLU A 925 0.92 8.30 -27.65
CA GLU A 925 2.35 8.28 -28.01
C GLU A 925 3.12 7.20 -27.24
N MET A 926 2.75 6.94 -25.96
CA MET A 926 3.35 5.87 -25.17
C MET A 926 2.98 4.48 -25.71
N GLU A 927 1.75 4.26 -26.15
CA GLU A 927 1.31 3.02 -26.80
C GLU A 927 2.05 2.81 -28.13
N ARG A 928 2.27 3.87 -28.92
CA ARG A 928 3.14 3.82 -30.11
C ARG A 928 4.55 3.36 -29.76
N ASP A 929 5.16 3.94 -28.74
CA ASP A 929 6.52 3.62 -28.32
C ASP A 929 6.65 2.16 -27.89
N CYS A 930 5.65 1.66 -27.15
CA CYS A 930 5.58 0.26 -26.75
C CYS A 930 5.54 -0.68 -27.97
N ILE A 931 4.69 -0.38 -28.96
CA ILE A 931 4.56 -1.20 -30.16
C ILE A 931 5.82 -1.14 -31.04
N ILE A 932 6.49 0.01 -31.11
CA ILE A 932 7.80 0.14 -31.79
C ILE A 932 8.82 -0.75 -31.09
N ALA A 933 8.92 -0.69 -29.78
CA ALA A 933 9.85 -1.52 -29.00
C ALA A 933 9.56 -3.01 -29.18
N HIS A 934 8.30 -3.41 -29.32
CA HIS A 934 7.89 -4.78 -29.60
C HIS A 934 8.18 -5.23 -31.05
N GLY A 935 8.40 -4.29 -31.98
CA GLY A 935 8.68 -4.57 -33.40
C GLY A 935 7.46 -4.94 -34.24
N ALA A 936 6.22 -4.71 -33.73
CA ALA A 936 4.97 -5.05 -34.44
C ALA A 936 4.56 -3.99 -35.48
N SER A 937 5.37 -3.78 -36.52
CA SER A 937 5.20 -2.71 -37.52
C SER A 937 3.88 -2.77 -38.29
N ARG A 938 3.37 -3.97 -38.60
CA ARG A 938 2.06 -4.14 -39.30
C ARG A 938 0.90 -3.67 -38.42
N PHE A 939 0.90 -4.04 -37.16
CA PHE A 939 -0.10 -3.59 -36.17
C PHE A 939 -0.03 -2.07 -35.97
N LEU A 940 1.16 -1.52 -35.89
CA LEU A 940 1.35 -0.07 -35.77
C LEU A 940 0.78 0.68 -36.99
N LYS A 941 1.06 0.19 -38.22
CA LYS A 941 0.48 0.75 -39.43
C LYS A 941 -1.03 0.69 -39.43
N GLU A 942 -1.62 -0.46 -39.04
CA GLU A 942 -3.06 -0.61 -38.96
C GLU A 942 -3.67 0.43 -37.99
N ARG A 943 -3.14 0.57 -36.77
CA ARG A 943 -3.68 1.49 -35.73
C ARG A 943 -3.51 2.96 -36.11
N LEU A 944 -2.35 3.37 -36.61
CA LEU A 944 -2.05 4.77 -36.89
C LEU A 944 -2.53 5.26 -38.26
N PHE A 945 -2.83 4.37 -39.19
CA PHE A 945 -3.22 4.70 -40.56
C PHE A 945 -4.54 4.06 -40.95
N GLU A 946 -4.63 2.74 -41.13
CA GLU A 946 -5.77 2.06 -41.73
C GLU A 946 -7.08 2.22 -40.93
N GLN A 947 -7.02 2.22 -39.60
CA GLN A 947 -8.14 2.39 -38.68
C GLN A 947 -8.32 3.82 -38.17
N SER A 948 -7.48 4.78 -38.58
CA SER A 948 -7.53 6.18 -38.19
C SER A 948 -8.06 7.05 -39.32
N ASP A 949 -7.19 7.53 -40.21
CA ASP A 949 -7.46 8.49 -41.23
C ASP A 949 -6.81 8.15 -42.59
N PRO A 950 -7.11 6.99 -43.19
CA PRO A 950 -6.50 6.59 -44.45
C PRO A 950 -6.91 7.53 -45.58
N TYR A 951 -5.92 8.01 -46.31
CA TYR A 951 -6.15 8.92 -47.45
C TYR A 951 -5.22 8.59 -48.63
N ASN A 952 -5.74 8.70 -49.81
CA ASN A 952 -5.01 8.53 -51.06
C ASN A 952 -4.72 9.90 -51.66
N ALA A 953 -3.48 10.38 -51.54
CA ALA A 953 -3.06 11.66 -52.09
C ALA A 953 -2.55 11.46 -53.53
N MET A 954 -2.87 12.37 -54.43
CA MET A 954 -2.29 12.48 -55.76
C MET A 954 -1.12 13.47 -55.72
N ILE A 955 0.05 13.04 -56.06
CA ILE A 955 1.29 13.84 -55.97
C ILE A 955 1.94 13.89 -57.35
N CYS A 956 2.33 15.10 -57.77
CA CYS A 956 3.10 15.27 -58.98
C CYS A 956 4.57 14.95 -58.75
N GLU A 957 5.21 14.09 -59.54
CA GLU A 957 6.59 13.72 -59.44
C GLU A 957 7.55 14.89 -59.68
N ASP A 958 7.21 15.78 -60.63
CA ASP A 958 8.09 16.87 -61.03
C ASP A 958 8.15 17.99 -59.97
N CYS A 959 6.99 18.45 -59.45
CA CYS A 959 6.94 19.55 -58.47
C CYS A 959 6.80 19.12 -56.98
N GLY A 960 6.41 17.88 -56.72
CA GLY A 960 6.21 17.33 -55.37
C GLY A 960 5.01 17.90 -54.64
N ASN A 961 4.07 18.55 -55.37
CA ASN A 961 2.86 19.13 -54.76
C ASN A 961 1.68 18.20 -54.93
N PHE A 962 0.64 18.43 -54.14
CA PHE A 962 -0.65 17.74 -54.31
C PHE A 962 -1.30 18.13 -55.62
N ALA A 963 -1.68 17.17 -56.41
CA ALA A 963 -2.41 17.36 -57.68
C ALA A 963 -3.93 17.35 -57.41
N THR A 964 -4.67 18.23 -58.04
CA THR A 964 -6.14 18.29 -57.93
C THR A 964 -6.85 17.34 -58.89
N SER A 965 -6.14 16.85 -59.92
CA SER A 965 -6.63 15.92 -60.91
C SER A 965 -5.84 14.63 -60.91
N HIS A 966 -6.47 13.51 -61.27
CA HIS A 966 -5.83 12.20 -61.39
C HIS A 966 -5.00 12.11 -62.69
N THR A 967 -5.15 13.02 -63.62
CA THR A 967 -4.57 12.92 -64.96
C THR A 967 -3.54 14.01 -65.27
N LYS A 968 -3.59 15.15 -64.57
CA LYS A 968 -2.72 16.27 -64.90
C LYS A 968 -2.40 17.16 -63.71
N CYS A 969 -1.15 17.58 -63.58
CA CYS A 969 -0.74 18.58 -62.61
C CYS A 969 -1.00 20.00 -63.15
N ASN A 970 -1.80 20.77 -62.46
CA ASN A 970 -2.13 22.15 -62.86
C ASN A 970 -0.96 23.13 -62.77
N SER A 971 0.04 22.82 -61.91
CA SER A 971 1.24 23.69 -61.72
C SER A 971 2.34 23.39 -62.76
N CYS A 972 2.59 22.15 -63.11
CA CYS A 972 3.65 21.72 -64.01
C CYS A 972 3.15 21.36 -65.38
N ASN A 973 1.86 21.21 -65.54
CA ASN A 973 1.20 20.81 -66.78
C ASN A 973 1.61 19.40 -67.31
N THR A 974 2.09 18.54 -66.38
CA THR A 974 2.58 17.17 -66.64
C THR A 974 1.52 16.16 -66.21
N ASP A 975 1.57 14.95 -66.81
CA ASP A 975 0.72 13.81 -66.50
C ASP A 975 1.36 12.80 -65.50
N LYS A 976 2.58 13.12 -65.05
CA LYS A 976 3.31 12.30 -64.05
C LYS A 976 2.71 12.47 -62.63
N ILE A 977 1.61 11.77 -62.40
CA ILE A 977 0.94 11.80 -61.10
C ILE A 977 0.98 10.42 -60.46
N VAL A 978 1.45 10.38 -59.23
CA VAL A 978 1.55 9.15 -58.43
C VAL A 978 0.54 9.20 -57.30
N LYS A 979 -0.11 8.04 -57.07
CA LYS A 979 -1.03 7.85 -55.94
C LYS A 979 -0.22 7.38 -54.73
N VAL A 980 -0.24 8.18 -53.70
CA VAL A 980 0.45 7.90 -52.43
C VAL A 980 -0.52 7.71 -51.30
N ASN A 981 -0.39 6.61 -50.58
CA ASN A 981 -1.20 6.35 -49.36
C ASN A 981 -0.55 7.03 -48.17
N MET A 982 -1.25 7.93 -47.48
CA MET A 982 -0.79 8.66 -46.32
C MET A 982 -1.95 8.99 -45.37
N PRO A 983 -1.67 9.21 -44.07
CA PRO A 983 -2.67 9.74 -43.15
C PRO A 983 -3.17 11.10 -43.61
N TYR A 984 -4.49 11.33 -43.51
CA TYR A 984 -5.07 12.61 -43.90
C TYR A 984 -4.52 13.80 -43.12
N VAL A 985 -4.20 13.62 -41.81
CA VAL A 985 -3.58 14.66 -40.99
C VAL A 985 -2.20 15.04 -41.55
N SER A 986 -1.42 14.10 -42.06
CA SER A 986 -0.11 14.41 -42.70
C SER A 986 -0.30 15.31 -43.92
N LYS A 987 -1.31 15.03 -44.74
CA LYS A 987 -1.69 15.91 -45.88
C LYS A 987 -2.11 17.29 -45.39
N LEU A 988 -2.93 17.35 -44.30
CA LEU A 988 -3.39 18.60 -43.70
C LEU A 988 -2.24 19.47 -43.21
N VAL A 989 -1.31 18.87 -42.47
CA VAL A 989 -0.09 19.57 -41.93
C VAL A 989 0.74 20.13 -43.09
N ILE A 990 0.98 19.36 -44.14
CA ILE A 990 1.70 19.84 -45.31
C ILE A 990 1.00 21.04 -45.97
N GLN A 991 -0.33 21.02 -46.08
CA GLN A 991 -1.10 22.16 -46.61
C GLN A 991 -1.04 23.36 -45.70
N GLU A 992 -1.10 23.19 -44.37
CA GLU A 992 -0.98 24.26 -43.40
C GLU A 992 0.44 24.88 -43.44
N LEU A 993 1.49 24.10 -43.55
CA LEU A 993 2.86 24.58 -43.74
C LEU A 993 2.99 25.37 -45.06
N ASN A 994 2.40 24.86 -46.14
CA ASN A 994 2.38 25.59 -47.42
C ASN A 994 1.64 26.93 -47.29
N ALA A 995 0.55 27.00 -46.52
CA ALA A 995 -0.18 28.23 -46.25
C ALA A 995 0.64 29.24 -45.42
N MET A 996 1.55 28.76 -44.60
CA MET A 996 2.52 29.58 -43.86
C MET A 996 3.76 29.92 -44.67
N MET A 997 3.74 29.76 -45.99
CA MET A 997 4.86 29.99 -46.94
C MET A 997 6.07 29.06 -46.75
N ILE A 998 5.87 27.93 -46.07
CA ILE A 998 6.90 26.87 -45.92
C ILE A 998 6.62 25.79 -46.96
N LYS A 999 7.38 25.78 -48.05
CA LYS A 999 7.17 24.80 -49.12
C LYS A 999 7.65 23.40 -48.70
N CYS A 1000 6.71 22.46 -48.63
CA CYS A 1000 7.00 21.03 -48.49
C CYS A 1000 6.94 20.33 -49.83
N LYS A 1001 8.09 19.77 -50.27
CA LYS A 1001 8.16 18.97 -51.49
C LYS A 1001 8.12 17.49 -51.13
N ILE A 1002 7.18 16.76 -51.67
CA ILE A 1002 7.06 15.32 -51.49
C ILE A 1002 7.74 14.62 -52.64
N GLU A 1003 8.77 13.81 -52.37
CA GLU A 1003 9.44 12.98 -53.37
C GLU A 1003 8.78 11.62 -53.40
N ALA A 1004 8.03 11.38 -54.43
CA ALA A 1004 7.40 10.08 -54.72
C ALA A 1004 8.18 9.41 -55.85
N LYS A 1005 8.52 8.14 -55.69
CA LYS A 1005 9.09 7.26 -56.70
C LYS A 1005 8.06 6.18 -56.98
N ALA A 1006 7.75 5.97 -58.29
CA ALA A 1006 6.89 4.88 -58.77
C ALA A 1006 7.52 3.50 -58.49
#